data_6205ca1fa99586fceac36b911ed9c9ba
#
_entry.id   6205ca1fa99586fceac36b911ed9c9ba
#
_cell.length_a   1.000
_cell.length_b   1.000
_cell.length_c   1.000
_cell.angle_alpha   90.00
_cell.angle_beta   90.00
_cell.angle_gamma   90.00
#
_symmetry.space_group_name_H-M   'P 1'
#
loop_
_entity.id
_entity.type
_entity.pdbx_description
1 polymer ?
#
loop_
_entity_poly.entity_id
_entity_poly.type
_entity_poly.pdbx_seq_one_letter_code
_entity_poly.pdbx_strand_id
1 'polypeptide(L)'
;MIKQILSVLAFVASSAFAQAPLLGIDKANLDPSVDPTKDFFEYAVGGWKKAHPMTAEYSRYSQFDALTATNQRQLRELIEGLAAQQHPQGSLQQKIGSLYRLAMDSTRRNALGHQPIQPLLQQIGQIKTRTDIQYQAARLSEMGVGTFFGMYCGADLKNSKMNLMQIGQGGLSMSNRDYYLENDEQTTRIRNAYRQYVKGLFLLVGHSEAEATAMMEGVLKIETRIARTHYTPTQLREPEANYHKMTYAQLLNDYPGIDWSTLFLVNGVPAVEEVSVDQPEPIHEVEKLLAEESLEDLKSYLAFKVTDDAANYLSDDFRALAFEFYNHTMSGAEQDRPRWKRALSAVEGALGMAVGKMYVEKYFPESSKQRMEQLVRNLQTALGQRIDAQKWMSDETKRLAHEKLSTFYVKIGYPDKWMDYSALDIDESLSYYENMVRASRFRNRHHIESRVNKPVDRDEWLMTPQTINAYYNPTTNEICFPAGILQPPFFNAEADDACNYGAIGVVIGHEMTHGFDDKGSQFDKEGNLRNWWTEADAKQFAARTKVMQDYFDKIEVLPGMFANGSLTLGENIADHGGLMISYQALQNAMKQQPLGTVDGYTPEQRFFLSYALLWAHHIREPQLRQLNKIDPHSNGRWRVNGALPHIDAWYEAFHVTKKSPMFVPKKNRLDVW
;
A
#
# COMPACT_ATOMS: atom_id res chain seq x y z
N MET A 1 -74.07 3.28 17.94
CA MET A 1 -73.12 4.21 18.56
C MET A 1 -71.75 3.66 18.31
N ILE A 2 -71.11 4.07 17.21
CA ILE A 2 -69.82 3.62 16.80
C ILE A 2 -68.84 4.80 17.04
N LYS A 3 -67.88 4.61 17.94
CA LYS A 3 -66.82 5.58 18.19
C LYS A 3 -65.67 5.29 17.18
N GLN A 4 -65.46 6.22 16.30
CA GLN A 4 -64.20 6.27 15.44
C GLN A 4 -63.02 6.68 16.31
N ILE A 5 -61.98 5.87 16.27
CA ILE A 5 -60.67 6.22 16.81
C ILE A 5 -59.80 6.64 15.59
N LEU A 6 -59.52 7.93 15.49
CA LEU A 6 -58.50 8.47 14.56
C LEU A 6 -57.10 8.27 15.19
N SER A 7 -56.33 7.41 14.60
CA SER A 7 -54.90 7.32 14.87
C SER A 7 -54.13 8.36 14.04
N VAL A 8 -53.63 9.38 14.68
CA VAL A 8 -52.69 10.35 14.05
C VAL A 8 -51.30 9.75 14.03
N LEU A 9 -50.85 9.31 12.87
CA LEU A 9 -49.45 8.99 12.63
C LEU A 9 -48.66 10.30 12.46
N ALA A 10 -47.91 10.66 13.50
CA ALA A 10 -46.95 11.76 13.40
C ALA A 10 -45.72 11.24 12.62
N PHE A 11 -45.59 11.65 11.35
CA PHE A 11 -44.34 11.55 10.59
C PHE A 11 -43.34 12.55 11.19
N VAL A 12 -42.40 12.05 11.97
CA VAL A 12 -41.21 12.82 12.31
C VAL A 12 -40.33 12.82 11.06
N ALA A 13 -40.44 13.85 10.25
CA ALA A 13 -39.49 14.17 9.23
C ALA A 13 -38.20 14.63 9.96
N SER A 14 -37.20 13.75 10.11
CA SER A 14 -35.86 14.14 10.42
C SER A 14 -35.31 14.88 9.19
N SER A 15 -35.48 16.22 9.22
CA SER A 15 -34.72 17.10 8.34
C SER A 15 -33.24 16.92 8.68
N ALA A 16 -32.53 16.12 7.90
CA ALA A 16 -31.09 16.20 7.83
C ALA A 16 -30.77 17.63 7.37
N PHE A 17 -30.45 18.52 8.30
CA PHE A 17 -29.84 19.77 7.95
C PHE A 17 -28.54 19.42 7.21
N ALA A 18 -28.50 19.64 5.90
CA ALA A 18 -27.27 19.67 5.16
C ALA A 18 -26.40 20.74 5.85
N GLN A 19 -25.36 20.29 6.55
CA GLN A 19 -24.41 21.17 7.17
C GLN A 19 -23.81 22.03 6.05
N ALA A 20 -23.80 23.34 6.21
CA ALA A 20 -23.18 24.24 5.25
C ALA A 20 -21.75 23.77 5.00
N PRO A 21 -21.25 23.84 3.74
CA PRO A 21 -19.90 23.38 3.42
C PRO A 21 -18.90 24.07 4.33
N LEU A 22 -18.00 23.29 4.95
CA LEU A 22 -16.98 23.79 5.85
C LEU A 22 -15.89 24.48 5.01
N LEU A 23 -15.89 25.80 4.98
CA LEU A 23 -14.94 26.59 4.19
C LEU A 23 -13.54 26.66 4.82
N GLY A 24 -13.44 26.44 6.13
CA GLY A 24 -12.21 26.56 6.92
C GLY A 24 -11.90 25.29 7.75
N ILE A 25 -11.29 25.51 8.92
CA ILE A 25 -10.91 24.44 9.85
C ILE A 25 -12.08 24.07 10.75
N ASP A 26 -12.38 22.77 10.86
CA ASP A 26 -13.26 22.28 11.91
C ASP A 26 -12.54 22.32 13.27
N LYS A 27 -12.90 23.31 14.10
CA LYS A 27 -12.32 23.51 15.43
C LYS A 27 -12.56 22.33 16.37
N ALA A 28 -13.57 21.50 16.12
CA ALA A 28 -13.84 20.31 16.92
C ALA A 28 -12.70 19.26 16.80
N ASN A 29 -11.90 19.32 15.75
CA ASN A 29 -10.74 18.46 15.58
C ASN A 29 -9.56 18.84 16.48
N LEU A 30 -9.52 20.06 16.98
CA LEU A 30 -8.41 20.60 17.76
C LEU A 30 -8.51 20.23 19.25
N ASP A 31 -7.36 20.16 19.92
CA ASP A 31 -7.29 20.17 21.38
C ASP A 31 -6.61 21.45 21.86
N PRO A 32 -7.38 22.51 22.18
CA PRO A 32 -6.83 23.79 22.59
C PRO A 32 -6.13 23.77 23.96
N SER A 33 -6.19 22.68 24.70
CA SER A 33 -5.44 22.51 25.97
C SER A 33 -3.97 22.17 25.74
N VAL A 34 -3.60 21.79 24.51
CA VAL A 34 -2.23 21.42 24.12
C VAL A 34 -1.54 22.67 23.52
N ASP A 35 -0.31 22.91 23.93
CA ASP A 35 0.53 23.94 23.32
C ASP A 35 1.01 23.48 21.94
N PRO A 36 0.66 24.19 20.84
CA PRO A 36 1.05 23.81 19.48
C PRO A 36 2.57 23.80 19.26
N THR A 37 3.34 24.50 20.09
CA THR A 37 4.80 24.53 20.00
C THR A 37 5.48 23.39 20.74
N LYS A 38 4.72 22.62 21.53
CA LYS A 38 5.16 21.44 22.26
C LYS A 38 4.80 20.14 21.56
N ASP A 39 3.58 20.06 21.06
CA ASP A 39 3.04 18.89 20.35
C ASP A 39 1.98 19.34 19.34
N PHE A 40 2.43 19.67 18.13
CA PHE A 40 1.54 20.18 17.10
C PHE A 40 0.53 19.14 16.62
N PHE A 41 0.96 17.88 16.55
CA PHE A 41 0.06 16.79 16.18
C PHE A 41 -1.11 16.71 17.16
N GLU A 42 -0.85 16.61 18.47
CA GLU A 42 -1.92 16.47 19.45
C GLU A 42 -2.80 17.72 19.54
N TYR A 43 -2.21 18.93 19.38
CA TYR A 43 -2.97 20.17 19.27
C TYR A 43 -3.96 20.13 18.09
N ALA A 44 -3.48 19.74 16.91
CA ALA A 44 -4.27 19.78 15.68
C ALA A 44 -5.33 18.68 15.56
N VAL A 45 -5.11 17.49 16.19
CA VAL A 45 -5.96 16.33 15.99
C VAL A 45 -6.53 15.71 17.28
N GLY A 46 -6.23 16.28 18.45
CA GLY A 46 -6.66 15.70 19.72
C GLY A 46 -8.19 15.64 19.87
N GLY A 47 -8.91 16.64 19.35
CA GLY A 47 -10.38 16.62 19.29
C GLY A 47 -10.90 15.54 18.33
N TRP A 48 -10.30 15.41 17.14
CA TRP A 48 -10.63 14.33 16.20
C TRP A 48 -10.45 12.96 16.83
N LYS A 49 -9.34 12.72 17.52
CA LYS A 49 -9.06 11.47 18.23
C LYS A 49 -10.12 11.14 19.28
N LYS A 50 -10.58 12.14 20.02
CA LYS A 50 -11.67 11.97 21.03
C LYS A 50 -13.00 11.62 20.36
N ALA A 51 -13.31 12.23 19.20
CA ALA A 51 -14.53 11.99 18.45
C ALA A 51 -14.54 10.66 17.68
N HIS A 52 -13.38 10.11 17.37
CA HIS A 52 -13.21 8.90 16.57
C HIS A 52 -12.41 7.83 17.33
N PRO A 53 -12.97 7.26 18.41
CA PRO A 53 -12.28 6.21 19.16
C PRO A 53 -12.05 4.99 18.27
N MET A 54 -10.90 4.35 18.42
CA MET A 54 -10.55 3.15 17.68
C MET A 54 -11.41 1.96 18.14
N THR A 55 -12.14 1.35 17.20
CA THR A 55 -12.95 0.16 17.47
C THR A 55 -12.10 -1.12 17.47
N ALA A 56 -12.67 -2.23 17.96
CA ALA A 56 -11.98 -3.50 18.11
C ALA A 56 -11.48 -4.11 16.79
N GLU A 57 -12.10 -3.78 15.66
CA GLU A 57 -11.72 -4.29 14.33
C GLU A 57 -10.45 -3.66 13.76
N TYR A 58 -9.95 -2.57 14.36
CA TYR A 58 -8.79 -1.84 13.86
C TYR A 58 -7.56 -2.04 14.75
N SER A 59 -6.42 -2.25 14.12
CA SER A 59 -5.09 -2.14 14.74
C SER A 59 -4.53 -0.72 14.63
N ARG A 60 -4.95 0.02 13.60
CA ARG A 60 -4.79 1.45 13.39
C ARG A 60 -6.11 2.01 12.87
N TYR A 61 -6.49 3.17 13.35
CA TYR A 61 -7.62 3.93 12.79
C TYR A 61 -7.18 5.36 12.53
N SER A 62 -7.20 5.76 11.29
CA SER A 62 -6.70 7.04 10.79
C SER A 62 -7.77 7.79 10.02
N GLN A 63 -7.44 9.00 9.58
CA GLN A 63 -8.27 9.78 8.66
C GLN A 63 -8.46 9.05 7.32
N PHE A 64 -7.46 8.28 6.86
CA PHE A 64 -7.61 7.40 5.70
C PHE A 64 -8.65 6.29 5.95
N ASP A 65 -8.68 5.72 7.15
CA ASP A 65 -9.66 4.69 7.51
C ASP A 65 -11.07 5.27 7.64
N ALA A 66 -11.21 6.49 8.14
CA ALA A 66 -12.48 7.21 8.21
C ALA A 66 -13.05 7.47 6.79
N LEU A 67 -12.21 7.90 5.84
CA LEU A 67 -12.60 8.05 4.44
C LEU A 67 -12.88 6.69 3.81
N THR A 68 -12.06 5.66 4.09
CA THR A 68 -12.29 4.28 3.64
C THR A 68 -13.64 3.75 4.11
N ALA A 69 -14.06 4.03 5.35
CA ALA A 69 -15.39 3.62 5.84
C ALA A 69 -16.53 4.28 5.05
N THR A 70 -16.35 5.51 4.61
CA THR A 70 -17.32 6.21 3.73
C THR A 70 -17.36 5.56 2.35
N ASN A 71 -16.20 5.34 1.75
CA ASN A 71 -16.04 4.67 0.46
C ASN A 71 -16.66 3.25 0.51
N GLN A 72 -16.38 2.47 1.55
CA GLN A 72 -16.98 1.14 1.73
C GLN A 72 -18.51 1.15 1.80
N ARG A 73 -19.14 2.17 2.40
CA ARG A 73 -20.61 2.31 2.37
C ARG A 73 -21.12 2.55 0.96
N GLN A 74 -20.45 3.39 0.18
CA GLN A 74 -20.78 3.67 -1.22
C GLN A 74 -20.62 2.41 -2.10
N LEU A 75 -19.51 1.70 -1.95
CA LEU A 75 -19.24 0.44 -2.68
C LEU A 75 -20.22 -0.66 -2.27
N ARG A 76 -20.56 -0.75 -0.98
CA ARG A 76 -21.55 -1.68 -0.48
C ARG A 76 -22.92 -1.47 -1.12
N GLU A 77 -23.38 -0.23 -1.20
CA GLU A 77 -24.65 0.11 -1.87
C GLU A 77 -24.66 -0.34 -3.33
N LEU A 78 -23.56 -0.07 -4.07
CA LEU A 78 -23.42 -0.50 -5.46
C LEU A 78 -23.44 -2.03 -5.60
N ILE A 79 -22.59 -2.72 -4.85
CA ILE A 79 -22.36 -4.16 -4.98
C ILE A 79 -23.54 -4.98 -4.45
N GLU A 80 -24.15 -4.60 -3.33
CA GLU A 80 -25.36 -5.25 -2.81
C GLU A 80 -26.56 -5.04 -3.76
N GLY A 81 -26.65 -3.87 -4.40
CA GLY A 81 -27.65 -3.61 -5.43
C GLY A 81 -27.51 -4.56 -6.62
N LEU A 82 -26.28 -4.87 -7.06
CA LEU A 82 -26.05 -5.87 -8.10
C LEU A 82 -26.30 -7.30 -7.61
N ALA A 83 -25.88 -7.62 -6.38
CA ALA A 83 -26.04 -8.96 -5.82
C ALA A 83 -27.52 -9.33 -5.59
N ALA A 84 -28.40 -8.34 -5.40
CA ALA A 84 -29.84 -8.55 -5.22
C ALA A 84 -30.62 -8.83 -6.51
N GLN A 85 -29.98 -8.72 -7.68
CA GLN A 85 -30.63 -8.82 -8.98
C GLN A 85 -30.04 -9.97 -9.81
N GLN A 86 -30.81 -10.46 -10.80
CA GLN A 86 -30.31 -11.35 -11.82
C GLN A 86 -29.76 -10.52 -12.99
N HIS A 87 -28.58 -10.92 -13.48
CA HIS A 87 -27.91 -10.26 -14.59
C HIS A 87 -27.55 -11.28 -15.68
N PRO A 88 -27.40 -10.88 -16.94
CA PRO A 88 -26.95 -11.76 -18.01
C PRO A 88 -25.64 -12.44 -17.66
N GLN A 89 -25.56 -13.75 -17.88
CA GLN A 89 -24.35 -14.53 -17.64
C GLN A 89 -23.14 -13.94 -18.37
N GLY A 90 -22.01 -13.82 -17.67
CA GLY A 90 -20.78 -13.25 -18.19
C GLY A 90 -20.71 -11.71 -18.18
N SER A 91 -21.79 -11.01 -17.81
CA SER A 91 -21.75 -9.56 -17.63
C SER A 91 -20.93 -9.18 -16.39
N LEU A 92 -20.38 -7.96 -16.34
CA LEU A 92 -19.67 -7.44 -15.17
C LEU A 92 -20.56 -7.45 -13.93
N GLN A 93 -21.83 -7.08 -14.09
CA GLN A 93 -22.82 -7.06 -13.03
C GLN A 93 -23.05 -8.46 -12.43
N GLN A 94 -23.15 -9.48 -13.28
CA GLN A 94 -23.26 -10.87 -12.82
C GLN A 94 -22.01 -11.29 -12.05
N LYS A 95 -20.81 -11.04 -12.58
CA LYS A 95 -19.53 -11.43 -11.96
C LYS A 95 -19.36 -10.81 -10.57
N ILE A 96 -19.63 -9.50 -10.45
CA ILE A 96 -19.56 -8.76 -9.19
C ILE A 96 -20.59 -9.29 -8.18
N GLY A 97 -21.86 -9.38 -8.59
CA GLY A 97 -22.93 -9.84 -7.72
C GLY A 97 -22.75 -11.28 -7.25
N SER A 98 -22.34 -12.17 -8.15
CA SER A 98 -22.10 -13.59 -7.85
C SER A 98 -20.93 -13.77 -6.88
N LEU A 99 -19.81 -13.08 -7.10
CA LEU A 99 -18.66 -13.18 -6.20
C LEU A 99 -19.00 -12.65 -4.79
N TYR A 100 -19.75 -11.56 -4.70
CA TYR A 100 -20.21 -11.03 -3.42
C TYR A 100 -21.13 -12.03 -2.69
N ARG A 101 -22.10 -12.65 -3.39
CA ARG A 101 -22.97 -13.68 -2.80
C ARG A 101 -22.17 -14.87 -2.28
N LEU A 102 -21.22 -15.38 -3.05
CA LEU A 102 -20.32 -16.46 -2.64
C LEU A 102 -19.52 -16.09 -1.38
N ALA A 103 -18.98 -14.88 -1.31
CA ALA A 103 -18.22 -14.40 -0.17
C ALA A 103 -19.10 -14.22 1.09
N MET A 104 -20.39 -13.91 0.93
CA MET A 104 -21.33 -13.76 2.01
C MET A 104 -21.93 -15.08 2.51
N ASP A 105 -21.90 -16.14 1.69
CA ASP A 105 -22.50 -17.45 2.01
C ASP A 105 -21.60 -18.29 2.95
N SER A 106 -21.62 -17.97 4.23
CA SER A 106 -20.90 -18.75 5.25
C SER A 106 -21.49 -20.12 5.49
N THR A 107 -22.77 -20.32 5.27
CA THR A 107 -23.43 -21.63 5.46
C THR A 107 -22.84 -22.66 4.53
N ARG A 108 -22.78 -22.34 3.24
CA ARG A 108 -22.17 -23.20 2.24
C ARG A 108 -20.67 -23.39 2.49
N ARG A 109 -19.95 -22.31 2.79
CA ARG A 109 -18.52 -22.34 3.06
C ARG A 109 -18.17 -23.21 4.27
N ASN A 110 -18.95 -23.11 5.37
CA ASN A 110 -18.77 -23.94 6.55
C ASN A 110 -19.10 -25.41 6.28
N ALA A 111 -20.12 -25.70 5.45
CA ALA A 111 -20.47 -27.06 5.07
C ALA A 111 -19.37 -27.72 4.20
N LEU A 112 -18.67 -26.95 3.37
CA LEU A 112 -17.58 -27.45 2.53
C LEU A 112 -16.28 -27.67 3.33
N GLY A 113 -16.02 -26.88 4.40
CA GLY A 113 -14.78 -26.97 5.17
C GLY A 113 -13.55 -26.78 4.29
N HIS A 114 -12.62 -27.76 4.33
CA HIS A 114 -11.40 -27.76 3.51
C HIS A 114 -11.55 -28.51 2.16
N GLN A 115 -12.74 -29.03 1.83
CA GLN A 115 -12.94 -29.79 0.59
C GLN A 115 -12.44 -29.07 -0.68
N PRO A 116 -12.58 -27.72 -0.83
CA PRO A 116 -12.10 -27.02 -2.01
C PRO A 116 -10.60 -27.13 -2.28
N ILE A 117 -9.77 -27.32 -1.25
CA ILE A 117 -8.31 -27.49 -1.38
C ILE A 117 -7.85 -28.94 -1.32
N GLN A 118 -8.74 -29.87 -0.99
CA GLN A 118 -8.38 -31.28 -0.82
C GLN A 118 -7.71 -31.91 -2.06
N PRO A 119 -8.13 -31.63 -3.31
CA PRO A 119 -7.44 -32.15 -4.49
C PRO A 119 -5.99 -31.70 -4.59
N LEU A 120 -5.69 -30.44 -4.22
CA LEU A 120 -4.31 -29.91 -4.20
C LEU A 120 -3.47 -30.57 -3.11
N LEU A 121 -4.01 -30.73 -1.90
CA LEU A 121 -3.32 -31.42 -0.81
C LEU A 121 -3.03 -32.86 -1.15
N GLN A 122 -3.96 -33.59 -1.82
CA GLN A 122 -3.73 -34.93 -2.30
C GLN A 122 -2.63 -34.98 -3.35
N GLN A 123 -2.59 -34.06 -4.31
CA GLN A 123 -1.52 -33.99 -5.31
C GLN A 123 -0.16 -33.75 -4.64
N ILE A 124 -0.06 -32.85 -3.67
CA ILE A 124 1.16 -32.63 -2.90
C ILE A 124 1.57 -33.91 -2.13
N GLY A 125 0.61 -34.58 -1.50
CA GLY A 125 0.87 -35.84 -0.79
C GLY A 125 1.47 -36.93 -1.67
N GLN A 126 1.12 -36.96 -2.96
CA GLN A 126 1.57 -37.96 -3.96
C GLN A 126 2.95 -37.64 -4.55
N ILE A 127 3.56 -36.52 -4.27
CA ILE A 127 4.89 -36.14 -4.76
C ILE A 127 5.94 -37.15 -4.33
N LYS A 128 6.78 -37.58 -5.29
CA LYS A 128 7.83 -38.58 -5.08
C LYS A 128 9.23 -38.09 -5.41
N THR A 129 9.34 -37.04 -6.18
CA THR A 129 10.63 -36.50 -6.65
C THR A 129 10.75 -35.00 -6.42
N ARG A 130 11.96 -34.49 -6.48
CA ARG A 130 12.23 -33.04 -6.42
C ARG A 130 11.70 -32.31 -7.64
N THR A 131 11.66 -32.96 -8.78
CA THR A 131 11.02 -32.42 -10.00
C THR A 131 9.53 -32.21 -9.78
N ASP A 132 8.85 -33.18 -9.11
CA ASP A 132 7.42 -33.01 -8.78
C ASP A 132 7.19 -31.81 -7.84
N ILE A 133 8.10 -31.57 -6.87
CA ILE A 133 8.06 -30.37 -6.01
C ILE A 133 8.09 -29.10 -6.84
N GLN A 134 9.04 -28.98 -7.78
CA GLN A 134 9.18 -27.81 -8.63
C GLN A 134 8.00 -27.61 -9.57
N TYR A 135 7.50 -28.70 -10.17
CA TYR A 135 6.28 -28.67 -10.99
C TYR A 135 5.06 -28.20 -10.18
N GLN A 136 4.89 -28.74 -8.97
CA GLN A 136 3.77 -28.33 -8.12
C GLN A 136 3.91 -26.86 -7.66
N ALA A 137 5.11 -26.39 -7.33
CA ALA A 137 5.38 -25.00 -7.02
C ALA A 137 5.05 -24.07 -8.20
N ALA A 138 5.40 -24.45 -9.43
CA ALA A 138 5.03 -23.71 -10.64
C ALA A 138 3.51 -23.62 -10.84
N ARG A 139 2.78 -24.71 -10.59
CA ARG A 139 1.30 -24.71 -10.64
C ARG A 139 0.68 -23.82 -9.57
N LEU A 140 1.24 -23.84 -8.36
CA LEU A 140 0.79 -22.96 -7.28
C LEU A 140 1.02 -21.48 -7.63
N SER A 141 2.17 -21.15 -8.21
CA SER A 141 2.47 -19.80 -8.73
C SER A 141 1.44 -19.36 -9.78
N GLU A 142 1.06 -20.22 -10.72
CA GLU A 142 0.02 -19.92 -11.74
C GLU A 142 -1.34 -19.62 -11.09
N MET A 143 -1.65 -20.28 -9.97
CA MET A 143 -2.86 -20.05 -9.18
C MET A 143 -2.76 -18.76 -8.33
N GLY A 144 -1.60 -18.13 -8.22
CA GLY A 144 -1.33 -16.98 -7.38
C GLY A 144 -0.86 -17.32 -5.97
N VAL A 145 -0.60 -18.57 -5.67
CA VAL A 145 -0.04 -19.02 -4.39
C VAL A 145 1.47 -18.88 -4.41
N GLY A 146 2.01 -17.93 -3.64
CA GLY A 146 3.45 -17.71 -3.54
C GLY A 146 4.16 -18.87 -2.84
N THR A 147 5.30 -19.32 -3.41
CA THR A 147 6.12 -20.38 -2.83
C THR A 147 7.54 -19.90 -2.56
N PHE A 148 8.57 -20.49 -3.14
CA PHE A 148 9.98 -20.25 -2.78
C PHE A 148 10.50 -18.85 -3.14
N PHE A 149 10.00 -18.22 -4.19
CA PHE A 149 10.37 -16.88 -4.66
C PHE A 149 9.24 -16.24 -5.46
N GLY A 150 9.36 -14.94 -5.75
CA GLY A 150 8.43 -14.19 -6.58
C GLY A 150 8.89 -14.09 -8.02
N MET A 151 7.93 -13.98 -8.95
CA MET A 151 8.15 -13.71 -10.37
C MET A 151 7.13 -12.70 -10.86
N TYR A 152 7.57 -11.65 -11.53
CA TYR A 152 6.70 -10.63 -12.10
C TYR A 152 7.32 -10.02 -13.36
N CYS A 153 6.54 -9.28 -14.13
CA CYS A 153 7.01 -8.56 -15.30
C CYS A 153 6.73 -7.06 -15.12
N GLY A 154 7.75 -6.24 -15.12
CA GLY A 154 7.66 -4.80 -14.96
C GLY A 154 8.71 -4.09 -15.80
N ALA A 155 8.74 -2.75 -15.75
CA ALA A 155 9.71 -1.98 -16.51
C ALA A 155 11.16 -2.38 -16.19
N ASP A 156 11.97 -2.53 -17.22
CA ASP A 156 13.42 -2.67 -17.08
C ASP A 156 14.01 -1.35 -16.54
N LEU A 157 14.63 -1.39 -15.37
CA LEU A 157 15.11 -0.17 -14.71
C LEU A 157 16.12 0.62 -15.57
N LYS A 158 16.89 -0.05 -16.45
CA LYS A 158 17.87 0.62 -17.33
C LYS A 158 17.39 0.80 -18.77
N ASN A 159 16.17 0.30 -19.08
CA ASN A 159 15.46 0.53 -20.34
C ASN A 159 13.95 0.65 -20.09
N SER A 160 13.53 1.69 -19.41
CA SER A 160 12.18 1.92 -18.91
C SER A 160 11.06 1.85 -19.96
N LYS A 161 11.41 1.85 -21.25
CA LYS A 161 10.46 1.70 -22.37
C LYS A 161 10.01 0.25 -22.60
N MET A 162 10.75 -0.72 -22.06
CA MET A 162 10.47 -2.14 -22.23
C MET A 162 10.24 -2.81 -20.89
N ASN A 163 9.35 -3.79 -20.88
CA ASN A 163 9.17 -4.66 -19.72
C ASN A 163 10.22 -5.77 -19.69
N LEU A 164 10.60 -6.20 -18.49
CA LEU A 164 11.55 -7.27 -18.21
C LEU A 164 10.94 -8.24 -17.19
N MET A 165 11.12 -9.54 -17.39
CA MET A 165 10.82 -10.54 -16.37
C MET A 165 11.79 -10.39 -15.19
N GLN A 166 11.25 -10.33 -13.98
CA GLN A 166 12.00 -10.11 -12.74
C GLN A 166 11.72 -11.25 -11.78
N ILE A 167 12.76 -11.74 -11.13
CA ILE A 167 12.74 -12.86 -10.18
C ILE A 167 13.30 -12.32 -8.87
N GLY A 168 12.47 -12.29 -7.83
CA GLY A 168 12.83 -11.70 -6.55
C GLY A 168 12.61 -12.64 -5.38
N GLN A 169 13.19 -12.29 -4.25
CA GLN A 169 13.01 -13.04 -3.00
C GLN A 169 11.54 -13.20 -2.63
N GLY A 170 11.20 -14.32 -2.00
CA GLY A 170 9.85 -14.66 -1.57
C GLY A 170 9.84 -15.88 -0.64
N GLY A 171 8.67 -16.46 -0.44
CA GLY A 171 8.54 -17.72 0.28
C GLY A 171 8.31 -17.62 1.78
N LEU A 172 8.44 -16.45 2.39
CA LEU A 172 8.10 -16.24 3.79
C LEU A 172 6.60 -15.96 3.98
N SER A 173 6.02 -16.42 5.07
CA SER A 173 4.62 -16.13 5.43
C SER A 173 4.51 -15.01 6.45
N MET A 174 5.45 -14.88 7.38
CA MET A 174 5.61 -13.66 8.16
C MET A 174 6.28 -12.57 7.31
N SER A 175 5.83 -11.34 7.47
CA SER A 175 6.12 -10.21 6.57
C SER A 175 7.60 -9.79 6.48
N ASN A 176 8.48 -10.27 7.38
CA ASN A 176 9.90 -9.90 7.43
C ASN A 176 10.75 -11.05 7.93
N ARG A 177 11.97 -11.15 7.40
CA ARG A 177 13.01 -12.10 7.81
C ARG A 177 13.29 -12.07 9.33
N ASP A 178 13.21 -10.91 9.97
CA ASP A 178 13.57 -10.70 11.37
C ASP A 178 12.66 -11.51 12.31
N TYR A 179 11.41 -11.77 11.95
CA TYR A 179 10.51 -12.63 12.73
C TYR A 179 11.00 -14.06 12.86
N TYR A 180 11.84 -14.52 11.93
CA TYR A 180 12.46 -15.87 11.96
C TYR A 180 13.81 -15.88 12.68
N LEU A 181 14.53 -14.75 12.69
CA LEU A 181 15.96 -14.71 13.05
C LEU A 181 16.24 -14.02 14.39
N GLU A 182 15.47 -12.97 14.74
CA GLU A 182 15.67 -12.25 16.00
C GLU A 182 15.10 -13.05 17.20
N ASN A 183 15.68 -12.80 18.39
CA ASN A 183 15.31 -13.52 19.61
C ASN A 183 14.88 -12.60 20.76
N ASP A 184 14.44 -11.37 20.44
CA ASP A 184 13.77 -10.52 21.41
C ASP A 184 12.43 -11.16 21.87
N GLU A 185 11.93 -10.73 23.01
CA GLU A 185 10.74 -11.30 23.64
C GLU A 185 9.51 -11.27 22.71
N GLN A 186 9.30 -10.15 22.02
CA GLN A 186 8.14 -9.99 21.12
C GLN A 186 8.25 -10.88 19.90
N THR A 187 9.40 -10.89 19.22
CA THR A 187 9.62 -11.74 18.05
C THR A 187 9.49 -13.22 18.40
N THR A 188 10.00 -13.61 19.57
CA THR A 188 9.84 -14.98 20.08
C THR A 188 8.38 -15.33 20.33
N ARG A 189 7.60 -14.42 20.93
CA ARG A 189 6.15 -14.61 21.13
C ARG A 189 5.41 -14.77 19.79
N ILE A 190 5.70 -13.93 18.81
CA ILE A 190 5.09 -13.99 17.47
C ILE A 190 5.44 -15.33 16.81
N ARG A 191 6.70 -15.76 16.85
CA ARG A 191 7.15 -17.03 16.27
C ARG A 191 6.50 -18.24 16.93
N ASN A 192 6.28 -18.20 18.24
CA ASN A 192 5.54 -19.25 18.94
C ASN A 192 4.06 -19.28 18.55
N ALA A 193 3.42 -18.13 18.37
CA ALA A 193 2.05 -18.04 17.86
C ALA A 193 1.96 -18.55 16.41
N TYR A 194 2.96 -18.25 15.59
CA TYR A 194 3.07 -18.77 14.24
C TYR A 194 3.14 -20.30 14.20
N ARG A 195 3.92 -20.93 15.09
CA ARG A 195 3.93 -22.39 15.26
C ARG A 195 2.53 -22.97 15.52
N GLN A 196 1.78 -22.32 16.42
CA GLN A 196 0.42 -22.75 16.73
C GLN A 196 -0.52 -22.56 15.53
N TYR A 197 -0.38 -21.47 14.80
CA TYR A 197 -1.15 -21.20 13.59
C TYR A 197 -0.90 -22.27 12.52
N VAL A 198 0.35 -22.53 12.14
CA VAL A 198 0.72 -23.53 11.14
C VAL A 198 0.23 -24.92 11.52
N LYS A 199 0.48 -25.32 12.77
CA LYS A 199 0.00 -26.60 13.31
C LYS A 199 -1.54 -26.67 13.28
N GLY A 200 -2.21 -25.60 13.70
CA GLY A 200 -3.68 -25.53 13.70
C GLY A 200 -4.29 -25.73 12.30
N LEU A 201 -3.68 -25.16 11.26
CA LEU A 201 -4.12 -25.38 9.89
C LEU A 201 -4.01 -26.84 9.48
N PHE A 202 -2.91 -27.53 9.81
CA PHE A 202 -2.75 -28.96 9.52
C PHE A 202 -3.75 -29.85 10.28
N LEU A 203 -4.08 -29.48 11.52
CA LEU A 203 -5.15 -30.19 12.26
C LEU A 203 -6.52 -30.00 11.59
N LEU A 204 -6.84 -28.80 11.11
CA LEU A 204 -8.11 -28.52 10.41
C LEU A 204 -8.26 -29.26 9.07
N VAL A 205 -7.16 -29.58 8.40
CA VAL A 205 -7.20 -30.41 7.18
C VAL A 205 -7.13 -31.93 7.46
N GLY A 206 -7.15 -32.33 8.74
CA GLY A 206 -7.36 -33.71 9.16
C GLY A 206 -6.09 -34.48 9.55
N HIS A 207 -4.92 -33.84 9.66
CA HIS A 207 -3.72 -34.51 10.18
C HIS A 207 -3.82 -34.76 11.67
N SER A 208 -3.18 -35.82 12.15
CA SER A 208 -3.02 -36.10 13.57
C SER A 208 -2.11 -35.07 14.25
N GLU A 209 -2.19 -34.96 15.57
CA GLU A 209 -1.37 -34.07 16.39
C GLU A 209 0.14 -34.24 16.13
N ALA A 210 0.59 -35.50 15.98
CA ALA A 210 1.99 -35.82 15.71
C ALA A 210 2.42 -35.40 14.30
N GLU A 211 1.60 -35.69 13.28
CA GLU A 211 1.85 -35.30 11.90
C GLU A 211 1.84 -33.78 11.76
N ALA A 212 0.83 -33.09 12.29
CA ALA A 212 0.72 -31.65 12.25
C ALA A 212 1.92 -30.96 12.92
N THR A 213 2.46 -31.53 14.00
CA THR A 213 3.66 -31.02 14.67
C THR A 213 4.89 -31.21 13.77
N ALA A 214 5.09 -32.40 13.20
CA ALA A 214 6.21 -32.65 12.30
C ALA A 214 6.17 -31.76 11.05
N MET A 215 4.99 -31.61 10.43
CA MET A 215 4.79 -30.73 9.28
C MET A 215 5.07 -29.26 9.61
N MET A 216 4.60 -28.79 10.76
CA MET A 216 4.87 -27.44 11.25
C MET A 216 6.37 -27.16 11.41
N GLU A 217 7.12 -28.10 11.99
CA GLU A 217 8.58 -27.96 12.11
C GLU A 217 9.26 -27.94 10.74
N GLY A 218 8.78 -28.76 9.78
CA GLY A 218 9.25 -28.71 8.39
C GLY A 218 9.03 -27.35 7.74
N VAL A 219 7.85 -26.76 7.88
CA VAL A 219 7.54 -25.41 7.39
C VAL A 219 8.48 -24.36 7.98
N LEU A 220 8.64 -24.35 9.31
CA LEU A 220 9.51 -23.37 9.97
C LEU A 220 10.98 -23.53 9.57
N LYS A 221 11.42 -24.77 9.39
CA LYS A 221 12.78 -25.06 8.94
C LYS A 221 13.04 -24.46 7.55
N ILE A 222 12.12 -24.67 6.59
CA ILE A 222 12.22 -24.14 5.23
C ILE A 222 12.20 -22.61 5.26
N GLU A 223 11.22 -21.98 5.91
CA GLU A 223 11.10 -20.53 5.94
C GLU A 223 12.25 -19.86 6.70
N THR A 224 12.74 -20.44 7.81
CA THR A 224 13.91 -19.93 8.50
C THR A 224 15.16 -19.98 7.63
N ARG A 225 15.31 -21.03 6.84
CA ARG A 225 16.41 -21.15 5.89
C ARG A 225 16.35 -20.07 4.82
N ILE A 226 15.18 -19.85 4.22
CA ILE A 226 14.93 -18.77 3.26
C ILE A 226 15.21 -17.40 3.90
N ALA A 227 14.71 -17.14 5.12
CA ALA A 227 14.86 -15.88 5.82
C ALA A 227 16.31 -15.45 6.01
N ARG A 228 17.25 -16.40 6.19
CA ARG A 228 18.66 -16.10 6.43
C ARG A 228 19.33 -15.34 5.29
N THR A 229 18.90 -15.56 4.07
CA THR A 229 19.49 -14.92 2.87
C THR A 229 18.68 -13.73 2.38
N HIS A 230 17.43 -13.55 2.85
CA HIS A 230 16.60 -12.43 2.44
C HIS A 230 17.26 -11.08 2.74
N TYR A 231 17.12 -10.15 1.84
CA TYR A 231 17.49 -8.75 2.02
C TYR A 231 16.53 -8.09 3.01
N THR A 232 17.07 -7.15 3.79
CA THR A 232 16.28 -6.33 4.71
C THR A 232 15.40 -5.34 3.93
N PRO A 233 14.33 -4.79 4.54
CA PRO A 233 13.50 -3.76 3.90
C PRO A 233 14.30 -2.57 3.38
N THR A 234 15.34 -2.14 4.11
CA THR A 234 16.23 -1.05 3.68
C THR A 234 17.05 -1.44 2.44
N GLN A 235 17.59 -2.67 2.38
CA GLN A 235 18.35 -3.15 1.22
C GLN A 235 17.46 -3.28 -0.03
N LEU A 236 16.21 -3.69 0.12
CA LEU A 236 15.24 -3.79 -0.97
C LEU A 236 14.89 -2.42 -1.60
N ARG A 237 15.15 -1.32 -0.90
CA ARG A 237 14.95 0.03 -1.43
C ARG A 237 16.11 0.53 -2.32
N GLU A 238 17.21 -0.21 -2.47
CA GLU A 238 18.35 0.21 -3.27
C GLU A 238 18.21 -0.27 -4.72
N PRO A 239 17.79 0.57 -5.71
CA PRO A 239 17.46 0.12 -7.06
C PRO A 239 18.64 -0.54 -7.77
N GLU A 240 19.85 0.04 -7.67
CA GLU A 240 21.04 -0.50 -8.33
C GLU A 240 21.48 -1.85 -7.73
N ALA A 241 21.33 -2.01 -6.40
CA ALA A 241 21.69 -3.25 -5.71
C ALA A 241 20.70 -4.38 -5.94
N ASN A 242 19.51 -4.09 -6.46
CA ASN A 242 18.46 -5.04 -6.79
C ASN A 242 18.26 -5.17 -8.32
N TYR A 243 19.27 -4.86 -9.12
CA TYR A 243 19.20 -4.96 -10.58
C TYR A 243 20.32 -5.85 -11.13
N HIS A 244 20.00 -7.08 -11.48
CA HIS A 244 20.95 -8.06 -12.00
C HIS A 244 20.41 -8.68 -13.28
N LYS A 245 20.40 -7.87 -14.36
CA LYS A 245 19.95 -8.28 -15.67
C LYS A 245 20.92 -9.30 -16.28
N MET A 246 20.40 -10.37 -16.85
CA MET A 246 21.15 -11.43 -17.49
C MET A 246 20.36 -12.02 -18.65
N THR A 247 21.03 -12.74 -19.55
CA THR A 247 20.35 -13.53 -20.59
C THR A 247 19.64 -14.75 -19.97
N TYR A 248 18.60 -15.24 -20.64
CA TYR A 248 17.94 -16.49 -20.22
C TYR A 248 18.92 -17.68 -20.19
N ALA A 249 19.88 -17.72 -21.11
CA ALA A 249 20.94 -18.74 -21.11
C ALA A 249 21.84 -18.65 -19.86
N GLN A 250 22.18 -17.45 -19.42
CA GLN A 250 22.90 -17.25 -18.16
C GLN A 250 22.07 -17.65 -16.96
N LEU A 251 20.77 -17.36 -16.92
CA LEU A 251 19.87 -17.82 -15.85
C LEU A 251 19.91 -19.35 -15.70
N LEU A 252 19.83 -20.09 -16.83
CA LEU A 252 19.91 -21.54 -16.81
C LEU A 252 21.24 -22.09 -16.34
N ASN A 253 22.34 -21.38 -16.64
CA ASN A 253 23.69 -21.77 -16.24
C ASN A 253 24.00 -21.41 -14.78
N ASP A 254 23.58 -20.23 -14.33
CA ASP A 254 23.92 -19.70 -13.02
C ASP A 254 23.01 -20.24 -11.91
N TYR A 255 21.79 -20.67 -12.27
CA TYR A 255 20.78 -21.25 -11.37
C TYR A 255 20.26 -22.59 -11.88
N PRO A 256 21.14 -23.62 -12.07
CA PRO A 256 20.76 -24.89 -12.71
C PRO A 256 19.87 -25.78 -11.85
N GLY A 257 19.78 -25.53 -10.55
CA GLY A 257 18.94 -26.31 -9.61
C GLY A 257 17.46 -25.98 -9.69
N ILE A 258 17.06 -24.94 -10.44
CA ILE A 258 15.65 -24.54 -10.63
C ILE A 258 15.22 -24.89 -12.05
N ASP A 259 14.07 -25.56 -12.18
CA ASP A 259 13.46 -25.87 -13.50
C ASP A 259 12.72 -24.66 -14.06
N TRP A 260 13.48 -23.68 -14.55
CA TRP A 260 12.97 -22.44 -15.15
C TRP A 260 12.05 -22.72 -16.33
N SER A 261 12.36 -23.75 -17.11
CA SER A 261 11.56 -24.11 -18.30
C SER A 261 10.15 -24.51 -17.92
N THR A 262 10.02 -25.38 -16.92
CA THR A 262 8.72 -25.77 -16.38
C THR A 262 8.01 -24.60 -15.73
N LEU A 263 8.71 -23.78 -14.94
CA LEU A 263 8.13 -22.64 -14.28
C LEU A 263 7.53 -21.65 -15.29
N PHE A 264 8.30 -21.27 -16.31
CA PHE A 264 7.84 -20.33 -17.34
C PHE A 264 6.69 -20.90 -18.17
N LEU A 265 6.80 -22.17 -18.59
CA LEU A 265 5.75 -22.84 -19.36
C LEU A 265 4.41 -22.87 -18.61
N VAL A 266 4.42 -23.30 -17.34
CA VAL A 266 3.20 -23.43 -16.52
C VAL A 266 2.55 -22.08 -16.26
N ASN A 267 3.35 -21.02 -16.06
CA ASN A 267 2.85 -19.66 -15.84
C ASN A 267 2.52 -18.92 -17.16
N GLY A 268 2.64 -19.57 -18.32
CA GLY A 268 2.31 -18.96 -19.61
C GLY A 268 3.29 -17.86 -20.05
N VAL A 269 4.50 -17.82 -19.49
CA VAL A 269 5.54 -16.90 -19.90
C VAL A 269 6.12 -17.35 -21.25
N PRO A 270 6.03 -16.52 -22.30
CA PRO A 270 6.62 -16.85 -23.60
C PRO A 270 8.16 -16.87 -23.51
N ALA A 271 8.82 -17.32 -24.59
CA ALA A 271 10.27 -17.25 -24.67
C ALA A 271 10.75 -15.81 -24.46
N VAL A 272 11.70 -15.62 -23.54
CA VAL A 272 12.33 -14.34 -23.21
C VAL A 272 13.83 -14.41 -23.51
N GLU A 273 14.43 -13.29 -23.92
CA GLU A 273 15.88 -13.21 -24.16
C GLU A 273 16.63 -12.87 -22.87
N GLU A 274 16.05 -12.04 -22.04
CA GLU A 274 16.65 -11.48 -20.83
C GLU A 274 15.68 -11.52 -19.65
N VAL A 275 16.24 -11.60 -18.44
CA VAL A 275 15.56 -11.53 -17.15
C VAL A 275 16.40 -10.72 -16.16
N SER A 276 15.80 -10.30 -15.03
CA SER A 276 16.54 -9.83 -13.85
C SER A 276 16.35 -10.81 -12.70
N VAL A 277 17.44 -11.13 -12.00
CA VAL A 277 17.38 -11.78 -10.68
C VAL A 277 17.67 -10.73 -9.64
N ASP A 278 16.62 -10.19 -9.03
CA ASP A 278 16.74 -8.96 -8.22
C ASP A 278 17.57 -9.19 -6.94
N GLN A 279 17.44 -10.35 -6.31
CA GLN A 279 18.24 -10.74 -5.15
C GLN A 279 18.89 -12.11 -5.40
N PRO A 280 20.14 -12.15 -5.87
CA PRO A 280 20.83 -13.40 -6.23
C PRO A 280 20.97 -14.41 -5.09
N GLU A 281 21.38 -13.97 -3.89
CA GLU A 281 21.65 -14.85 -2.75
C GLU A 281 20.40 -15.63 -2.28
N PRO A 282 19.23 -15.02 -2.13
CA PRO A 282 17.98 -15.74 -1.86
C PRO A 282 17.65 -16.82 -2.90
N ILE A 283 17.87 -16.56 -4.19
CA ILE A 283 17.57 -17.53 -5.24
C ILE A 283 18.56 -18.70 -5.22
N HIS A 284 19.86 -18.45 -5.00
CA HIS A 284 20.83 -19.51 -4.78
C HIS A 284 20.52 -20.35 -3.54
N GLU A 285 19.98 -19.75 -2.47
CA GLU A 285 19.57 -20.53 -1.31
C GLU A 285 18.37 -21.44 -1.62
N VAL A 286 17.44 -20.98 -2.46
CA VAL A 286 16.33 -21.83 -2.91
C VAL A 286 16.83 -23.05 -3.70
N GLU A 287 17.85 -22.89 -4.56
CA GLU A 287 18.47 -24.04 -5.26
C GLU A 287 19.01 -25.10 -4.28
N LYS A 288 19.81 -24.63 -3.29
CA LYS A 288 20.38 -25.49 -2.25
C LYS A 288 19.30 -26.19 -1.43
N LEU A 289 18.29 -25.42 -1.03
CA LEU A 289 17.14 -25.89 -0.27
C LEU A 289 16.40 -27.00 -1.03
N LEU A 290 16.11 -26.79 -2.32
CA LEU A 290 15.46 -27.78 -3.18
C LEU A 290 16.30 -29.07 -3.34
N ALA A 291 17.63 -28.97 -3.32
CA ALA A 291 18.53 -30.10 -3.42
C ALA A 291 18.74 -30.86 -2.11
N GLU A 292 18.76 -30.18 -0.96
CA GLU A 292 19.22 -30.72 0.30
C GLU A 292 18.10 -31.13 1.26
N GLU A 293 16.96 -30.38 1.26
CA GLU A 293 15.88 -30.64 2.21
C GLU A 293 15.12 -31.94 1.92
N SER A 294 14.52 -32.53 2.95
CA SER A 294 13.73 -33.73 2.79
C SER A 294 12.48 -33.46 1.94
N LEU A 295 12.04 -34.47 1.17
CA LEU A 295 10.79 -34.35 0.41
C LEU A 295 9.59 -34.09 1.32
N GLU A 296 9.58 -34.63 2.53
CA GLU A 296 8.48 -34.45 3.47
C GLU A 296 8.43 -33.00 4.00
N ASP A 297 9.57 -32.35 4.27
CA ASP A 297 9.61 -30.94 4.64
C ASP A 297 9.13 -30.04 3.49
N LEU A 298 9.57 -30.33 2.25
CA LEU A 298 9.17 -29.59 1.06
C LEU A 298 7.65 -29.77 0.76
N LYS A 299 7.11 -30.97 0.92
CA LYS A 299 5.66 -31.23 0.80
C LYS A 299 4.87 -30.51 1.86
N SER A 300 5.35 -30.54 3.12
CA SER A 300 4.73 -29.82 4.24
C SER A 300 4.68 -28.30 3.97
N TYR A 301 5.76 -27.75 3.45
CA TYR A 301 5.82 -26.35 3.06
C TYR A 301 4.80 -25.99 1.96
N LEU A 302 4.73 -26.77 0.87
CA LEU A 302 3.75 -26.53 -0.19
C LEU A 302 2.30 -26.70 0.29
N ALA A 303 2.02 -27.73 1.13
CA ALA A 303 0.70 -27.93 1.71
C ALA A 303 0.29 -26.78 2.63
N PHE A 304 1.24 -26.26 3.42
CA PHE A 304 1.00 -25.08 4.23
C PHE A 304 0.67 -23.86 3.37
N LYS A 305 1.47 -23.57 2.31
CA LYS A 305 1.22 -22.42 1.41
C LYS A 305 -0.17 -22.45 0.79
N VAL A 306 -0.64 -23.64 0.37
CA VAL A 306 -2.01 -23.83 -0.13
C VAL A 306 -3.05 -23.52 0.95
N THR A 307 -2.84 -24.05 2.15
CA THR A 307 -3.83 -23.93 3.23
C THR A 307 -3.89 -22.52 3.79
N ASP A 308 -2.75 -21.84 3.91
CA ASP A 308 -2.61 -20.47 4.37
C ASP A 308 -3.27 -19.47 3.40
N ASP A 309 -2.98 -19.59 2.10
CA ASP A 309 -3.62 -18.79 1.04
C ASP A 309 -5.14 -18.97 1.03
N ALA A 310 -5.60 -20.22 1.18
CA ALA A 310 -7.02 -20.53 1.18
C ALA A 310 -7.78 -20.15 2.45
N ALA A 311 -7.09 -19.94 3.59
CA ALA A 311 -7.70 -19.82 4.90
C ALA A 311 -8.80 -18.74 4.98
N ASN A 312 -8.67 -17.65 4.22
CA ASN A 312 -9.67 -16.60 4.16
C ASN A 312 -10.93 -16.95 3.35
N TYR A 313 -10.89 -18.02 2.58
CA TYR A 313 -11.95 -18.44 1.64
C TYR A 313 -12.61 -19.78 2.03
N LEU A 314 -12.08 -20.45 3.05
CA LEU A 314 -12.61 -21.68 3.62
C LEU A 314 -13.59 -21.42 4.77
N SER A 315 -13.88 -22.42 5.59
CA SER A 315 -14.79 -22.32 6.72
C SER A 315 -14.33 -21.32 7.80
N ASP A 316 -15.25 -20.91 8.67
CA ASP A 316 -15.00 -19.85 9.65
C ASP A 316 -13.90 -20.21 10.68
N ASP A 317 -13.62 -21.50 10.93
CA ASP A 317 -12.52 -21.96 11.77
C ASP A 317 -11.14 -21.70 11.16
N PHE A 318 -10.95 -21.88 9.84
CA PHE A 318 -9.73 -21.46 9.14
C PHE A 318 -9.55 -19.96 9.21
N ARG A 319 -10.62 -19.20 8.98
CA ARG A 319 -10.58 -17.74 9.11
C ARG A 319 -10.24 -17.30 10.52
N ALA A 320 -10.78 -17.96 11.54
CA ALA A 320 -10.51 -17.63 12.93
C ALA A 320 -9.02 -17.81 13.27
N LEU A 321 -8.40 -18.90 12.81
CA LEU A 321 -6.95 -19.10 12.99
C LEU A 321 -6.12 -18.02 12.27
N ALA A 322 -6.47 -17.69 11.02
CA ALA A 322 -5.78 -16.66 10.26
C ALA A 322 -5.92 -15.28 10.93
N PHE A 323 -7.11 -14.94 11.41
CA PHE A 323 -7.35 -13.71 12.16
C PHE A 323 -6.52 -13.66 13.44
N GLU A 324 -6.53 -14.72 14.25
CA GLU A 324 -5.82 -14.79 15.53
C GLU A 324 -4.31 -14.55 15.34
N PHE A 325 -3.73 -15.10 14.27
CA PHE A 325 -2.32 -14.90 14.00
C PHE A 325 -2.03 -13.54 13.32
N TYR A 326 -2.54 -13.32 12.11
CA TYR A 326 -2.17 -12.16 11.28
C TYR A 326 -2.74 -10.83 11.78
N ASN A 327 -3.95 -10.84 12.32
CA ASN A 327 -4.62 -9.61 12.73
C ASN A 327 -4.52 -9.34 14.24
N HIS A 328 -4.75 -10.36 15.07
CA HIS A 328 -4.69 -10.18 16.52
C HIS A 328 -3.25 -10.18 17.03
N THR A 329 -2.50 -11.27 16.81
CA THR A 329 -1.14 -11.41 17.38
C THR A 329 -0.14 -10.43 16.75
N MET A 330 -0.12 -10.32 15.42
CA MET A 330 0.86 -9.47 14.73
C MET A 330 0.52 -7.98 14.81
N SER A 331 -0.75 -7.61 14.64
CA SER A 331 -1.13 -6.20 14.54
C SER A 331 -2.00 -5.69 15.69
N GLY A 332 -2.54 -6.56 16.55
CA GLY A 332 -3.26 -6.16 17.75
C GLY A 332 -4.74 -5.83 17.53
N ALA A 333 -5.34 -6.16 16.40
CA ALA A 333 -6.79 -6.06 16.20
C ALA A 333 -7.50 -7.04 17.16
N GLU A 334 -8.57 -6.60 17.83
CA GLU A 334 -9.26 -7.39 18.85
C GLU A 334 -10.47 -8.16 18.29
N GLN A 335 -10.97 -7.76 17.12
CA GLN A 335 -12.11 -8.35 16.45
C GLN A 335 -11.91 -8.38 14.95
N ASP A 336 -12.36 -9.47 14.29
CA ASP A 336 -12.33 -9.56 12.83
C ASP A 336 -13.32 -8.57 12.20
N ARG A 337 -12.97 -8.12 11.00
CA ARG A 337 -13.83 -7.23 10.21
C ARG A 337 -15.16 -7.92 9.89
N PRO A 338 -16.28 -7.18 9.89
CA PRO A 338 -17.57 -7.72 9.46
C PRO A 338 -17.48 -8.42 8.09
N ARG A 339 -18.24 -9.51 7.91
CA ARG A 339 -18.18 -10.32 6.68
C ARG A 339 -18.41 -9.50 5.42
N TRP A 340 -19.35 -8.55 5.43
CA TRP A 340 -19.58 -7.70 4.27
C TRP A 340 -18.36 -6.87 3.86
N LYS A 341 -17.54 -6.38 4.79
CA LYS A 341 -16.28 -5.68 4.48
C LYS A 341 -15.26 -6.61 3.82
N ARG A 342 -15.17 -7.85 4.31
CA ARG A 342 -14.30 -8.87 3.71
C ARG A 342 -14.77 -9.27 2.31
N ALA A 343 -16.09 -9.38 2.12
CA ALA A 343 -16.72 -9.67 0.83
C ALA A 343 -16.46 -8.54 -0.18
N LEU A 344 -16.59 -7.27 0.24
CA LEU A 344 -16.20 -6.13 -0.60
C LEU A 344 -14.72 -6.22 -1.02
N SER A 345 -13.82 -6.45 -0.06
CA SER A 345 -12.38 -6.56 -0.36
C SER A 345 -12.07 -7.68 -1.35
N ALA A 346 -12.78 -8.82 -1.30
CA ALA A 346 -12.62 -9.90 -2.26
C ALA A 346 -13.09 -9.51 -3.67
N VAL A 347 -14.24 -8.83 -3.77
CA VAL A 347 -14.76 -8.32 -5.06
C VAL A 347 -13.81 -7.26 -5.63
N GLU A 348 -13.34 -6.32 -4.82
CA GLU A 348 -12.35 -5.32 -5.25
C GLU A 348 -11.03 -5.96 -5.68
N GLY A 349 -10.55 -6.96 -4.95
CA GLY A 349 -9.35 -7.70 -5.30
C GLY A 349 -9.45 -8.47 -6.63
N ALA A 350 -10.64 -8.94 -7.00
CA ALA A 350 -10.88 -9.68 -8.23
C ALA A 350 -11.29 -8.78 -9.43
N LEU A 351 -12.10 -7.76 -9.18
CA LEU A 351 -12.82 -6.98 -10.19
C LEU A 351 -12.66 -5.45 -9.96
N GLY A 352 -11.55 -5.04 -9.34
CA GLY A 352 -11.37 -3.68 -8.83
C GLY A 352 -11.55 -2.56 -9.85
N MET A 353 -11.07 -2.73 -11.10
CA MET A 353 -11.24 -1.73 -12.15
C MET A 353 -12.70 -1.66 -12.64
N ALA A 354 -13.43 -2.78 -12.67
CA ALA A 354 -14.86 -2.79 -13.00
C ALA A 354 -15.69 -2.09 -11.92
N VAL A 355 -15.39 -2.36 -10.64
CA VAL A 355 -16.00 -1.67 -9.50
C VAL A 355 -15.66 -0.17 -9.54
N GLY A 356 -14.40 0.17 -9.83
CA GLY A 356 -13.91 1.54 -9.96
C GLY A 356 -14.66 2.34 -11.03
N LYS A 357 -14.96 1.72 -12.16
CA LYS A 357 -15.77 2.35 -13.21
C LYS A 357 -17.14 2.77 -12.70
N MET A 358 -17.85 1.86 -12.04
CA MET A 358 -19.17 2.15 -11.47
C MET A 358 -19.12 3.20 -10.37
N TYR A 359 -18.03 3.17 -9.58
CA TYR A 359 -17.80 4.14 -8.51
C TYR A 359 -17.64 5.56 -9.03
N VAL A 360 -16.79 5.78 -10.03
CA VAL A 360 -16.54 7.13 -10.56
C VAL A 360 -17.75 7.68 -11.32
N GLU A 361 -18.47 6.84 -12.05
CA GLU A 361 -19.72 7.22 -12.72
C GLU A 361 -20.78 7.78 -11.75
N LYS A 362 -20.81 7.31 -10.49
CA LYS A 362 -21.79 7.72 -9.49
C LYS A 362 -21.28 8.81 -8.54
N TYR A 363 -19.98 8.76 -8.14
CA TYR A 363 -19.49 9.51 -7.00
C TYR A 363 -18.37 10.51 -7.30
N PHE A 364 -17.84 10.56 -8.53
CA PHE A 364 -16.74 11.45 -8.86
C PHE A 364 -17.12 12.42 -10.00
N PRO A 365 -17.44 13.69 -9.69
CA PRO A 365 -17.83 14.67 -10.70
C PRO A 365 -16.63 15.19 -11.49
N GLU A 366 -16.84 15.47 -12.77
CA GLU A 366 -15.83 16.03 -13.68
C GLU A 366 -15.23 17.36 -13.16
N SER A 367 -16.01 18.18 -12.47
CA SER A 367 -15.54 19.44 -11.87
C SER A 367 -14.41 19.21 -10.84
N SER A 368 -14.44 18.10 -10.09
CA SER A 368 -13.38 17.73 -9.15
C SER A 368 -12.09 17.40 -9.90
N LYS A 369 -12.16 16.68 -11.02
CA LYS A 369 -11.00 16.37 -11.88
C LYS A 369 -10.34 17.66 -12.39
N GLN A 370 -11.13 18.59 -12.96
CA GLN A 370 -10.64 19.87 -13.47
C GLN A 370 -9.97 20.72 -12.39
N ARG A 371 -10.55 20.77 -11.18
CA ARG A 371 -9.96 21.50 -10.05
C ARG A 371 -8.63 20.90 -9.63
N MET A 372 -8.53 19.57 -9.61
CA MET A 372 -7.30 18.85 -9.29
C MET A 372 -6.21 19.09 -10.35
N GLU A 373 -6.55 19.09 -11.63
CA GLU A 373 -5.60 19.42 -12.70
C GLU A 373 -5.01 20.82 -12.51
N GLN A 374 -5.82 21.79 -12.08
CA GLN A 374 -5.33 23.13 -11.79
C GLN A 374 -4.37 23.13 -10.59
N LEU A 375 -4.68 22.40 -9.52
CA LEU A 375 -3.79 22.28 -8.37
C LEU A 375 -2.44 21.66 -8.76
N VAL A 376 -2.46 20.57 -9.54
CA VAL A 376 -1.23 19.91 -10.04
C VAL A 376 -0.36 20.90 -10.82
N ARG A 377 -0.95 21.67 -11.77
CA ARG A 377 -0.20 22.70 -12.52
C ARG A 377 0.41 23.78 -11.61
N ASN A 378 -0.33 24.21 -10.60
CA ASN A 378 0.16 25.20 -9.64
C ASN A 378 1.35 24.67 -8.83
N LEU A 379 1.29 23.39 -8.42
CA LEU A 379 2.38 22.75 -7.69
C LEU A 379 3.59 22.46 -8.60
N GLN A 380 3.40 22.07 -9.86
CA GLN A 380 4.51 21.98 -10.82
C GLN A 380 5.24 23.31 -10.99
N THR A 381 4.49 24.41 -11.10
CA THR A 381 5.05 25.77 -11.14
C THR A 381 5.84 26.10 -9.86
N ALA A 382 5.27 25.77 -8.71
CA ALA A 382 5.92 26.02 -7.42
C ALA A 382 7.20 25.18 -7.25
N LEU A 383 7.20 23.92 -7.66
CA LEU A 383 8.39 23.06 -7.64
C LEU A 383 9.50 23.62 -8.55
N GLY A 384 9.16 24.08 -9.76
CA GLY A 384 10.10 24.74 -10.66
C GLY A 384 10.76 25.95 -9.98
N GLN A 385 9.98 26.82 -9.35
CA GLN A 385 10.49 27.98 -8.59
C GLN A 385 11.41 27.57 -7.44
N ARG A 386 11.09 26.46 -6.75
CA ARG A 386 11.92 25.94 -5.67
C ARG A 386 13.25 25.37 -6.18
N ILE A 387 13.25 24.67 -7.31
CA ILE A 387 14.49 24.20 -7.98
C ILE A 387 15.37 25.40 -8.33
N ASP A 388 14.81 26.46 -8.93
CA ASP A 388 15.56 27.67 -9.29
C ASP A 388 16.20 28.34 -8.08
N ALA A 389 15.49 28.34 -6.94
CA ALA A 389 15.95 28.97 -5.69
C ALA A 389 17.09 28.20 -4.99
N GLN A 390 17.35 26.92 -5.35
CA GLN A 390 18.39 26.11 -4.68
C GLN A 390 19.80 26.63 -4.97
N LYS A 391 20.52 27.02 -3.90
CA LYS A 391 21.87 27.56 -4.00
C LYS A 391 22.95 26.48 -4.09
N TRP A 392 22.63 25.25 -3.68
CA TRP A 392 23.54 24.13 -3.66
C TRP A 392 23.58 23.37 -4.99
N MET A 393 22.54 23.52 -5.82
CA MET A 393 22.48 22.92 -7.15
C MET A 393 23.20 23.77 -8.19
N SER A 394 23.99 23.12 -9.06
CA SER A 394 24.53 23.71 -10.28
C SER A 394 23.41 24.02 -11.29
N ASP A 395 23.68 24.96 -12.21
CA ASP A 395 22.75 25.32 -13.28
C ASP A 395 22.45 24.11 -14.19
N GLU A 396 23.42 23.21 -14.38
CA GLU A 396 23.24 21.98 -15.16
C GLU A 396 22.22 21.05 -14.49
N THR A 397 22.37 20.76 -13.18
CA THR A 397 21.43 19.91 -12.45
C THR A 397 20.05 20.55 -12.39
N LYS A 398 19.95 21.89 -12.21
CA LYS A 398 18.65 22.59 -12.27
C LYS A 398 17.97 22.41 -13.62
N ARG A 399 18.69 22.57 -14.72
CA ARG A 399 18.16 22.37 -16.08
C ARG A 399 17.61 20.94 -16.24
N LEU A 400 18.36 19.92 -15.83
CA LEU A 400 17.93 18.53 -15.90
C LEU A 400 16.75 18.23 -14.98
N ALA A 401 16.69 18.84 -13.80
CA ALA A 401 15.53 18.75 -12.90
C ALA A 401 14.28 19.37 -13.52
N HIS A 402 14.37 20.52 -14.19
CA HIS A 402 13.25 21.09 -14.93
C HIS A 402 12.82 20.21 -16.10
N GLU A 403 13.74 19.60 -16.82
CA GLU A 403 13.41 18.64 -17.88
C GLU A 403 12.64 17.45 -17.31
N LYS A 404 13.06 16.89 -16.16
CA LYS A 404 12.36 15.78 -15.49
C LYS A 404 10.99 16.21 -15.01
N LEU A 405 10.86 17.38 -14.40
CA LEU A 405 9.58 17.95 -13.97
C LEU A 405 8.60 18.11 -15.15
N SER A 406 9.10 18.56 -16.30
CA SER A 406 8.28 18.78 -17.50
C SER A 406 7.76 17.50 -18.15
N THR A 407 8.35 16.35 -17.83
CA THR A 407 7.97 15.02 -18.35
C THR A 407 7.09 14.22 -17.40
N PHE A 408 6.69 14.77 -16.26
CA PHE A 408 5.75 14.09 -15.37
C PHE A 408 4.46 13.71 -16.09
N TYR A 409 4.13 12.42 -16.07
CA TYR A 409 2.88 11.91 -16.57
C TYR A 409 1.84 11.94 -15.44
N VAL A 410 0.78 12.72 -15.62
CA VAL A 410 -0.19 13.02 -14.57
C VAL A 410 -1.47 12.21 -14.78
N LYS A 411 -1.87 11.42 -13.80
CA LYS A 411 -3.09 10.62 -13.75
C LYS A 411 -4.01 11.12 -12.65
N ILE A 412 -5.25 11.51 -12.99
CA ILE A 412 -6.22 12.05 -12.03
C ILE A 412 -7.57 11.37 -12.20
N GLY A 413 -8.10 10.89 -11.08
CA GLY A 413 -9.45 10.34 -10.97
C GLY A 413 -9.56 8.89 -11.44
N TYR A 414 -9.50 8.66 -12.74
CA TYR A 414 -9.73 7.34 -13.35
C TYR A 414 -9.09 7.23 -14.74
N PRO A 415 -8.83 5.98 -15.23
CA PRO A 415 -8.22 5.75 -16.54
C PRO A 415 -9.20 5.96 -17.70
N ASP A 416 -8.68 6.32 -18.88
CA ASP A 416 -9.47 6.38 -20.11
C ASP A 416 -9.77 4.98 -20.65
N LYS A 417 -8.83 4.03 -20.48
CA LYS A 417 -8.98 2.62 -20.85
C LYS A 417 -9.26 1.77 -19.63
N TRP A 418 -10.34 0.99 -19.70
CA TRP A 418 -10.73 0.08 -18.64
C TRP A 418 -10.26 -1.36 -18.93
N MET A 419 -9.89 -2.08 -17.86
CA MET A 419 -9.53 -3.49 -17.96
C MET A 419 -10.70 -4.31 -18.51
N ASP A 420 -10.43 -5.18 -19.48
CA ASP A 420 -11.40 -6.13 -20.02
C ASP A 420 -11.44 -7.41 -19.15
N TYR A 421 -12.57 -7.66 -18.53
CA TYR A 421 -12.83 -8.84 -17.72
C TYR A 421 -13.61 -9.95 -18.46
N SER A 422 -13.74 -9.88 -19.79
CA SER A 422 -14.52 -10.86 -20.56
C SER A 422 -14.03 -12.30 -20.36
N ALA A 423 -12.71 -12.50 -20.24
CA ALA A 423 -12.10 -13.80 -20.02
C ALA A 423 -12.17 -14.31 -18.56
N LEU A 424 -12.59 -13.50 -17.60
CA LEU A 424 -12.83 -13.95 -16.23
C LEU A 424 -14.21 -14.58 -16.13
N ASP A 425 -14.28 -15.83 -15.69
CA ASP A 425 -15.54 -16.52 -15.41
C ASP A 425 -15.74 -16.67 -13.89
N ILE A 426 -16.90 -16.22 -13.38
CA ILE A 426 -17.36 -16.40 -11.99
C ILE A 426 -18.60 -17.30 -12.03
N ASP A 427 -18.49 -18.47 -11.40
CA ASP A 427 -19.47 -19.52 -11.42
C ASP A 427 -19.95 -19.86 -9.99
N GLU A 428 -21.21 -19.58 -9.68
CA GLU A 428 -21.78 -19.86 -8.36
C GLU A 428 -21.96 -21.35 -8.05
N SER A 429 -21.84 -22.24 -9.04
CA SER A 429 -21.85 -23.69 -8.78
C SER A 429 -20.57 -24.15 -8.07
N LEU A 430 -19.45 -23.42 -8.27
CA LEU A 430 -18.16 -23.68 -7.64
C LEU A 430 -18.08 -23.01 -6.27
N SER A 431 -17.10 -23.41 -5.46
CA SER A 431 -16.84 -22.81 -4.16
C SER A 431 -16.32 -21.37 -4.27
N TYR A 432 -16.38 -20.64 -3.16
CA TYR A 432 -15.77 -19.30 -3.08
C TYR A 432 -14.27 -19.33 -3.40
N TYR A 433 -13.51 -20.30 -2.81
CA TYR A 433 -12.08 -20.47 -3.08
C TYR A 433 -11.79 -20.70 -4.56
N GLU A 434 -12.52 -21.61 -5.23
CA GLU A 434 -12.31 -21.89 -6.65
C GLU A 434 -12.51 -20.64 -7.52
N ASN A 435 -13.49 -19.80 -7.21
CA ASN A 435 -13.70 -18.54 -7.91
C ASN A 435 -12.59 -17.53 -7.66
N MET A 436 -12.03 -17.48 -6.44
CA MET A 436 -10.88 -16.63 -6.15
C MET A 436 -9.62 -17.10 -6.89
N VAL A 437 -9.41 -18.41 -7.03
CA VAL A 437 -8.34 -18.98 -7.86
C VAL A 437 -8.53 -18.59 -9.33
N ARG A 438 -9.75 -18.65 -9.86
CA ARG A 438 -10.04 -18.19 -11.24
C ARG A 438 -9.70 -16.70 -11.43
N ALA A 439 -10.07 -15.87 -10.48
CA ALA A 439 -9.73 -14.45 -10.49
C ALA A 439 -8.21 -14.21 -10.43
N SER A 440 -7.50 -14.98 -9.63
CA SER A 440 -6.05 -14.91 -9.51
C SER A 440 -5.34 -15.34 -10.80
N ARG A 441 -5.76 -16.47 -11.39
CA ARG A 441 -5.29 -16.93 -12.70
C ARG A 441 -5.54 -15.91 -13.81
N PHE A 442 -6.72 -15.32 -13.83
CA PHE A 442 -7.04 -14.27 -14.79
C PHE A 442 -6.07 -13.08 -14.67
N ARG A 443 -5.82 -12.59 -13.44
CA ARG A 443 -4.86 -11.50 -13.20
C ARG A 443 -3.45 -11.87 -13.63
N ASN A 444 -2.96 -13.04 -13.24
CA ASN A 444 -1.62 -13.52 -13.59
C ASN A 444 -1.44 -13.62 -15.10
N ARG A 445 -2.41 -14.25 -15.78
CA ARG A 445 -2.40 -14.34 -17.25
C ARG A 445 -2.42 -12.96 -17.89
N HIS A 446 -3.32 -12.08 -17.47
CA HIS A 446 -3.39 -10.72 -17.98
C HIS A 446 -2.06 -9.98 -17.77
N HIS A 447 -1.45 -10.11 -16.60
CA HIS A 447 -0.15 -9.50 -16.29
C HIS A 447 0.96 -10.00 -17.23
N ILE A 448 1.04 -11.30 -17.48
CA ILE A 448 2.02 -11.90 -18.41
C ILE A 448 1.72 -11.46 -19.85
N GLU A 449 0.49 -11.64 -20.32
CA GLU A 449 0.09 -11.36 -21.69
C GLU A 449 0.19 -9.87 -22.06
N SER A 450 -0.03 -8.96 -21.10
CA SER A 450 0.04 -7.52 -21.35
C SER A 450 1.46 -6.97 -21.35
N ARG A 451 2.44 -7.65 -20.71
CA ARG A 451 3.76 -7.07 -20.45
C ARG A 451 4.93 -7.82 -21.04
N VAL A 452 4.95 -9.16 -21.00
CA VAL A 452 6.15 -9.89 -21.43
C VAL A 452 6.47 -9.65 -22.90
N ASN A 453 7.73 -9.28 -23.18
CA ASN A 453 8.22 -8.89 -24.51
C ASN A 453 7.48 -7.67 -25.12
N LYS A 454 6.86 -6.85 -24.29
CA LYS A 454 6.11 -5.67 -24.75
C LYS A 454 6.67 -4.38 -24.17
N PRO A 455 6.47 -3.26 -24.89
CA PRO A 455 6.74 -1.94 -24.31
C PRO A 455 5.90 -1.70 -23.06
N VAL A 456 6.42 -0.83 -22.18
CA VAL A 456 5.67 -0.36 -21.00
C VAL A 456 4.46 0.46 -21.45
N ASP A 457 3.28 0.10 -20.97
CA ASP A 457 2.06 0.88 -21.16
C ASP A 457 1.98 1.97 -20.08
N ARG A 458 2.25 3.22 -20.46
CA ARG A 458 2.18 4.36 -19.53
C ARG A 458 0.74 4.74 -19.16
N ASP A 459 -0.26 4.27 -19.88
CA ASP A 459 -1.68 4.53 -19.56
C ASP A 459 -2.21 3.55 -18.49
N GLU A 460 -1.48 2.47 -18.19
CA GLU A 460 -1.86 1.52 -17.17
C GLU A 460 -1.86 2.15 -15.77
N TRP A 461 -2.94 1.95 -15.01
CA TRP A 461 -3.07 2.40 -13.63
C TRP A 461 -2.66 1.31 -12.64
N LEU A 462 -1.77 1.64 -11.69
CA LEU A 462 -1.33 0.70 -10.66
C LEU A 462 -2.29 0.64 -9.46
N MET A 463 -3.21 1.60 -9.37
CA MET A 463 -4.27 1.65 -8.36
C MET A 463 -5.64 1.75 -9.02
N THR A 464 -6.66 1.20 -8.36
CA THR A 464 -8.05 1.35 -8.83
C THR A 464 -8.57 2.75 -8.50
N PRO A 465 -9.57 3.27 -9.25
CA PRO A 465 -10.11 4.62 -9.03
C PRO A 465 -10.68 4.87 -7.63
N GLN A 466 -11.22 3.86 -6.96
CA GLN A 466 -11.76 3.98 -5.61
C GLN A 466 -10.69 3.88 -4.50
N THR A 467 -9.42 3.66 -4.85
CA THR A 467 -8.32 3.58 -3.87
C THR A 467 -8.10 4.93 -3.19
N ILE A 468 -7.99 4.92 -1.86
CA ILE A 468 -7.68 6.10 -1.05
C ILE A 468 -6.17 6.13 -0.83
N ASN A 469 -5.46 6.52 -1.85
CA ASN A 469 -4.01 6.70 -1.86
C ASN A 469 -3.59 7.49 -3.11
N ALA A 470 -2.28 7.76 -3.24
CA ALA A 470 -1.62 8.32 -4.41
C ALA A 470 -0.29 7.57 -4.62
N TYR A 471 0.37 7.76 -5.76
CA TYR A 471 1.71 7.21 -5.97
C TYR A 471 2.52 8.01 -7.00
N TYR A 472 3.84 7.93 -6.84
CA TYR A 472 4.81 8.22 -7.89
C TYR A 472 5.44 6.92 -8.40
N ASN A 473 5.59 6.77 -9.72
CA ASN A 473 6.30 5.64 -10.34
C ASN A 473 7.56 6.17 -11.06
N PRO A 474 8.78 5.83 -10.58
CA PRO A 474 10.00 6.36 -11.17
C PRO A 474 10.27 5.86 -12.60
N THR A 475 9.84 4.64 -12.95
CA THR A 475 10.12 4.05 -14.28
C THR A 475 9.28 4.63 -15.41
N THR A 476 8.16 5.25 -15.09
CA THR A 476 7.30 5.97 -16.04
C THR A 476 7.30 7.48 -15.79
N ASN A 477 7.98 7.95 -14.74
CA ASN A 477 7.98 9.33 -14.27
C ASN A 477 6.56 9.88 -14.15
N GLU A 478 5.68 9.14 -13.45
CA GLU A 478 4.26 9.45 -13.32
C GLU A 478 3.83 9.69 -11.88
N ILE A 479 2.84 10.57 -11.72
CA ILE A 479 2.10 10.79 -10.48
C ILE A 479 0.63 10.45 -10.69
N CYS A 480 0.02 9.75 -9.73
CA CYS A 480 -1.35 9.29 -9.84
C CYS A 480 -2.17 9.61 -8.58
N PHE A 481 -3.35 10.18 -8.81
CA PHE A 481 -4.31 10.55 -7.76
C PHE A 481 -5.68 9.95 -8.08
N PRO A 482 -5.99 8.73 -7.58
CA PRO A 482 -7.29 8.09 -7.79
C PRO A 482 -8.46 8.91 -7.21
N ALA A 483 -9.65 8.75 -7.79
CA ALA A 483 -10.86 9.46 -7.34
C ALA A 483 -11.18 9.24 -5.86
N GLY A 484 -10.82 8.09 -5.30
CA GLY A 484 -11.08 7.73 -3.91
C GLY A 484 -10.48 8.69 -2.89
N ILE A 485 -9.27 9.23 -3.14
CA ILE A 485 -8.63 10.20 -2.24
C ILE A 485 -9.12 11.64 -2.47
N LEU A 486 -9.74 11.93 -3.60
CA LEU A 486 -10.17 13.29 -4.01
C LEU A 486 -11.50 13.68 -3.37
N GLN A 487 -11.61 13.51 -2.06
CA GLN A 487 -12.78 13.76 -1.23
C GLN A 487 -12.37 14.36 0.12
N PRO A 488 -13.28 15.06 0.84
CA PRO A 488 -12.98 15.55 2.18
C PRO A 488 -12.50 14.43 3.14
N PRO A 489 -11.50 14.70 3.98
CA PRO A 489 -10.84 15.99 4.21
C PRO A 489 -9.62 16.25 3.32
N PHE A 490 -9.25 15.32 2.41
CA PHE A 490 -8.08 15.46 1.54
C PHE A 490 -8.29 16.54 0.49
N PHE A 491 -9.45 16.53 -0.16
CA PHE A 491 -9.85 17.49 -1.17
C PHE A 491 -11.31 17.89 -0.99
N ASN A 492 -11.58 19.21 -1.00
CA ASN A 492 -12.94 19.73 -1.03
C ASN A 492 -13.00 20.89 -2.04
N ALA A 493 -13.74 20.70 -3.14
CA ALA A 493 -13.85 21.71 -4.19
C ALA A 493 -14.45 23.04 -3.70
N GLU A 494 -15.19 23.04 -2.59
CA GLU A 494 -15.85 24.21 -1.99
C GLU A 494 -15.06 24.84 -0.82
N ALA A 495 -13.99 24.16 -0.32
CA ALA A 495 -13.14 24.73 0.73
C ALA A 495 -12.22 25.83 0.20
N ASP A 496 -11.73 26.68 1.12
CA ASP A 496 -10.73 27.66 0.74
C ASP A 496 -9.41 27.01 0.30
N ASP A 497 -8.64 27.74 -0.50
CA ASP A 497 -7.39 27.25 -1.05
C ASP A 497 -6.37 26.90 0.03
N ALA A 498 -6.32 27.62 1.17
CA ALA A 498 -5.38 27.30 2.23
C ALA A 498 -5.59 25.88 2.78
N CYS A 499 -6.85 25.44 2.91
CA CYS A 499 -7.17 24.08 3.33
C CYS A 499 -6.80 23.05 2.26
N ASN A 500 -7.15 23.29 0.99
CA ASN A 500 -6.83 22.35 -0.10
C ASN A 500 -5.31 22.25 -0.34
N TYR A 501 -4.57 23.36 -0.31
CA TYR A 501 -3.11 23.32 -0.41
C TYR A 501 -2.48 22.64 0.81
N GLY A 502 -3.01 22.84 2.02
CA GLY A 502 -2.53 22.17 3.23
C GLY A 502 -2.80 20.67 3.25
N ALA A 503 -3.85 20.22 2.54
CA ALA A 503 -4.26 18.83 2.46
C ALA A 503 -3.78 18.16 1.15
N ILE A 504 -4.64 18.04 0.15
CA ILE A 504 -4.30 17.36 -1.11
C ILE A 504 -3.11 18.01 -1.81
N GLY A 505 -2.91 19.30 -1.66
CA GLY A 505 -1.75 20.01 -2.21
C GLY A 505 -0.43 19.44 -1.68
N VAL A 506 -0.34 19.19 -0.35
CA VAL A 506 0.86 18.54 0.22
C VAL A 506 1.01 17.12 -0.29
N VAL A 507 -0.07 16.35 -0.48
CA VAL A 507 -0.01 15.01 -1.08
C VAL A 507 0.52 15.08 -2.52
N ILE A 508 0.04 16.01 -3.33
CA ILE A 508 0.54 16.22 -4.71
C ILE A 508 2.03 16.56 -4.69
N GLY A 509 2.44 17.49 -3.83
CA GLY A 509 3.84 17.89 -3.67
C GLY A 509 4.72 16.74 -3.15
N HIS A 510 4.20 15.87 -2.28
CA HIS A 510 4.83 14.66 -1.80
C HIS A 510 5.13 13.70 -2.97
N GLU A 511 4.13 13.38 -3.80
CA GLU A 511 4.32 12.51 -4.96
C GLU A 511 5.29 13.12 -5.99
N MET A 512 5.23 14.44 -6.21
CA MET A 512 6.22 15.12 -7.06
C MET A 512 7.64 15.03 -6.48
N THR A 513 7.78 15.14 -5.16
CA THR A 513 9.09 15.08 -4.48
C THR A 513 9.69 13.69 -4.58
N HIS A 514 8.90 12.63 -4.65
CA HIS A 514 9.41 11.28 -4.91
C HIS A 514 10.19 11.18 -6.22
N GLY A 515 9.93 12.02 -7.21
CA GLY A 515 10.77 12.13 -8.41
C GLY A 515 12.20 12.64 -8.12
N PHE A 516 12.42 13.23 -6.95
CA PHE A 516 13.64 13.91 -6.55
C PHE A 516 14.13 13.54 -5.14
N ASP A 517 13.57 12.49 -4.52
CA ASP A 517 14.02 11.95 -3.24
C ASP A 517 15.30 11.09 -3.39
N ASP A 518 15.69 10.37 -2.32
CA ASP A 518 16.90 9.56 -2.30
C ASP A 518 16.91 8.40 -3.32
N LYS A 519 15.74 7.95 -3.78
CA LYS A 519 15.58 6.88 -4.79
C LYS A 519 15.12 7.42 -6.14
N GLY A 520 14.10 8.27 -6.18
CA GLY A 520 13.61 8.85 -7.42
C GLY A 520 14.65 9.72 -8.13
N SER A 521 15.56 10.37 -7.38
CA SER A 521 16.70 11.11 -7.95
C SER A 521 17.67 10.25 -8.75
N GLN A 522 17.64 8.93 -8.59
CA GLN A 522 18.48 8.00 -9.36
C GLN A 522 17.90 7.70 -10.75
N PHE A 523 16.66 8.11 -11.03
CA PHE A 523 15.99 7.90 -12.32
C PHE A 523 15.95 9.19 -13.13
N ASP A 524 16.28 9.09 -14.42
CA ASP A 524 16.23 10.22 -15.33
C ASP A 524 14.81 10.57 -15.78
N LYS A 525 14.67 11.57 -16.65
CA LYS A 525 13.37 12.05 -17.16
C LYS A 525 12.60 11.02 -18.00
N GLU A 526 13.29 10.03 -18.56
CA GLU A 526 12.70 8.92 -19.29
C GLU A 526 12.31 7.75 -18.35
N GLY A 527 12.70 7.79 -17.08
CA GLY A 527 12.46 6.74 -16.09
C GLY A 527 13.54 5.66 -16.05
N ASN A 528 14.69 5.89 -16.64
CA ASN A 528 15.81 4.96 -16.58
C ASN A 528 16.64 5.19 -15.30
N LEU A 529 17.02 4.11 -14.65
CA LEU A 529 18.02 4.12 -13.55
C LEU A 529 19.36 4.55 -14.10
N ARG A 530 19.67 5.81 -13.98
CA ARG A 530 20.87 6.45 -14.50
C ARG A 530 21.18 7.71 -13.72
N ASN A 531 22.42 7.87 -13.27
CA ASN A 531 22.87 9.11 -12.66
C ASN A 531 22.80 10.26 -13.68
N TRP A 532 22.05 11.31 -13.36
CA TRP A 532 21.90 12.53 -14.16
C TRP A 532 22.39 13.79 -13.41
N TRP A 533 22.79 13.63 -12.14
CA TRP A 533 23.36 14.70 -11.32
C TRP A 533 24.84 14.90 -11.61
N THR A 534 25.36 16.11 -11.37
CA THR A 534 26.80 16.28 -11.24
C THR A 534 27.29 15.58 -9.96
N GLU A 535 28.54 15.11 -9.95
CA GLU A 535 29.10 14.45 -8.76
C GLU A 535 29.08 15.36 -7.52
N ALA A 536 29.34 16.66 -7.72
CA ALA A 536 29.31 17.66 -6.65
C ALA A 536 27.90 17.83 -6.06
N ASP A 537 26.88 17.89 -6.92
CA ASP A 537 25.49 18.05 -6.49
C ASP A 537 24.97 16.78 -5.80
N ALA A 538 25.34 15.60 -6.29
CA ALA A 538 24.99 14.32 -5.64
C ALA A 538 25.57 14.26 -4.22
N LYS A 539 26.81 14.70 -4.00
CA LYS A 539 27.41 14.79 -2.65
C LYS A 539 26.67 15.80 -1.75
N GLN A 540 26.29 16.96 -2.31
CA GLN A 540 25.53 17.97 -1.57
C GLN A 540 24.14 17.43 -1.17
N PHE A 541 23.47 16.75 -2.08
CA PHE A 541 22.20 16.11 -1.80
C PHE A 541 22.30 15.05 -0.69
N ALA A 542 23.28 14.13 -0.81
CA ALA A 542 23.51 13.09 0.20
C ALA A 542 23.84 13.69 1.59
N ALA A 543 24.61 14.76 1.67
CA ALA A 543 24.92 15.43 2.92
C ALA A 543 23.67 16.08 3.58
N ARG A 544 22.76 16.62 2.76
CA ARG A 544 21.51 17.25 3.22
C ARG A 544 20.49 16.21 3.67
N THR A 545 20.30 15.15 2.89
CA THR A 545 19.35 14.07 3.24
C THR A 545 19.80 13.31 4.48
N LYS A 546 21.12 13.22 4.73
CA LYS A 546 21.64 12.65 5.98
C LYS A 546 21.20 13.43 7.23
N VAL A 547 21.00 14.73 7.14
CA VAL A 547 20.45 15.52 8.25
C VAL A 547 19.07 15.00 8.64
N MET A 548 18.22 14.68 7.65
CA MET A 548 16.89 14.11 7.88
C MET A 548 16.99 12.71 8.49
N GLN A 549 17.82 11.84 7.91
CA GLN A 549 18.04 10.50 8.46
C GLN A 549 18.49 10.56 9.92
N ASP A 550 19.53 11.31 10.24
CA ASP A 550 20.08 11.44 11.60
C ASP A 550 19.10 12.08 12.60
N TYR A 551 18.17 12.90 12.11
CA TYR A 551 17.10 13.46 12.93
C TYR A 551 16.07 12.41 13.29
N PHE A 552 15.59 11.63 12.31
CA PHE A 552 14.59 10.59 12.53
C PHE A 552 15.13 9.41 13.33
N ASP A 553 16.41 9.00 13.14
CA ASP A 553 17.07 7.95 13.93
C ASP A 553 17.08 8.24 15.44
N LYS A 554 16.88 9.49 15.86
CA LYS A 554 16.84 9.90 17.28
C LYS A 554 15.42 9.94 17.84
N ILE A 555 14.41 9.75 17.01
CA ILE A 555 13.01 9.77 17.45
C ILE A 555 12.69 8.44 18.15
N GLU A 556 12.42 8.51 19.43
CA GLU A 556 11.91 7.38 20.21
C GLU A 556 10.41 7.24 19.96
N VAL A 557 10.01 6.21 19.22
CA VAL A 557 8.60 5.96 18.86
C VAL A 557 7.83 5.20 19.94
N LEU A 558 8.54 4.36 20.70
CA LEU A 558 8.09 3.70 21.94
C LEU A 558 9.29 3.61 22.89
N PRO A 559 9.09 3.43 24.21
CA PRO A 559 10.20 3.30 25.14
C PRO A 559 11.24 2.27 24.69
N GLY A 560 12.46 2.73 24.43
CA GLY A 560 13.58 1.91 23.95
C GLY A 560 13.52 1.52 22.46
N MET A 561 12.51 1.96 21.70
CA MET A 561 12.40 1.70 20.28
C MET A 561 12.48 3.01 19.49
N PHE A 562 13.45 3.10 18.61
CA PHE A 562 13.69 4.26 17.76
C PHE A 562 13.16 4.06 16.34
N ALA A 563 12.86 5.16 15.66
CA ALA A 563 12.52 5.14 14.24
C ALA A 563 13.73 4.66 13.41
N ASN A 564 13.47 4.09 12.23
CA ASN A 564 14.50 3.74 11.26
C ASN A 564 14.59 4.85 10.21
N GLY A 565 15.42 5.86 10.46
CA GLY A 565 15.58 7.01 9.57
C GLY A 565 16.10 6.64 8.18
N SER A 566 16.85 5.54 8.05
CA SER A 566 17.30 5.03 6.75
C SER A 566 16.16 4.42 5.94
N LEU A 567 15.31 3.62 6.58
CA LEU A 567 14.12 3.02 5.93
C LEU A 567 13.13 4.10 5.49
N THR A 568 12.92 5.12 6.35
CA THR A 568 11.89 6.15 6.15
C THR A 568 12.40 7.39 5.41
N LEU A 569 13.65 7.42 4.95
CA LEU A 569 14.28 8.62 4.41
C LEU A 569 13.52 9.23 3.23
N GLY A 570 13.18 8.44 2.22
CA GLY A 570 12.48 8.93 1.02
C GLY A 570 11.13 9.55 1.36
N GLU A 571 10.35 8.88 2.21
CA GLU A 571 9.05 9.36 2.67
C GLU A 571 9.16 10.66 3.48
N ASN A 572 10.16 10.77 4.36
CA ASN A 572 10.39 11.98 5.13
C ASN A 572 10.86 13.16 4.25
N ILE A 573 11.66 12.88 3.21
CA ILE A 573 12.03 13.88 2.20
C ILE A 573 10.79 14.32 1.41
N ALA A 574 9.94 13.38 1.02
CA ALA A 574 8.72 13.64 0.27
C ALA A 574 7.71 14.48 1.08
N ASP A 575 7.55 14.21 2.37
CA ASP A 575 6.72 15.04 3.27
C ASP A 575 7.27 16.47 3.38
N HIS A 576 8.58 16.62 3.58
CA HIS A 576 9.21 17.94 3.64
C HIS A 576 9.05 18.69 2.31
N GLY A 577 9.35 18.06 1.19
CA GLY A 577 9.20 18.66 -0.14
C GLY A 577 7.75 19.01 -0.43
N GLY A 578 6.83 18.13 -0.11
CA GLY A 578 5.38 18.34 -0.25
C GLY A 578 4.90 19.59 0.49
N LEU A 579 5.32 19.75 1.75
CA LEU A 579 5.04 20.95 2.56
C LEU A 579 5.60 22.23 1.91
N MET A 580 6.87 22.20 1.49
CA MET A 580 7.54 23.37 0.92
C MET A 580 6.95 23.77 -0.43
N ILE A 581 6.68 22.81 -1.32
CA ILE A 581 6.12 23.04 -2.65
C ILE A 581 4.70 23.56 -2.55
N SER A 582 3.87 22.90 -1.73
CA SER A 582 2.46 23.27 -1.58
C SER A 582 2.29 24.64 -0.88
N TYR A 583 3.12 24.93 0.11
CA TYR A 583 3.14 26.25 0.72
C TYR A 583 3.54 27.34 -0.28
N GLN A 584 4.55 27.11 -1.13
CA GLN A 584 4.93 28.01 -2.21
C GLN A 584 3.76 28.24 -3.20
N ALA A 585 3.04 27.16 -3.54
CA ALA A 585 1.86 27.24 -4.43
C ALA A 585 0.73 28.06 -3.78
N LEU A 586 0.46 27.90 -2.48
CA LEU A 586 -0.46 28.72 -1.72
C LEU A 586 -0.05 30.21 -1.76
N GLN A 587 1.23 30.52 -1.51
CA GLN A 587 1.73 31.89 -1.57
C GLN A 587 1.57 32.51 -2.97
N ASN A 588 1.78 31.72 -4.03
CA ASN A 588 1.54 32.18 -5.39
C ASN A 588 0.04 32.46 -5.66
N ALA A 589 -0.85 31.58 -5.19
CA ALA A 589 -2.30 31.78 -5.30
C ALA A 589 -2.77 33.02 -4.54
N MET A 590 -2.28 33.26 -3.34
CA MET A 590 -2.61 34.41 -2.50
C MET A 590 -2.14 35.74 -3.10
N LYS A 591 -1.09 35.77 -3.91
CA LYS A 591 -0.68 36.97 -4.66
C LYS A 591 -1.73 37.39 -5.72
N GLN A 592 -2.44 36.39 -6.28
CA GLN A 592 -3.49 36.62 -7.28
C GLN A 592 -4.84 36.89 -6.61
N GLN A 593 -5.17 36.12 -5.58
CA GLN A 593 -6.40 36.23 -4.81
C GLN A 593 -6.09 36.13 -3.31
N PRO A 594 -5.94 37.29 -2.62
CA PRO A 594 -5.65 37.29 -1.20
C PRO A 594 -6.72 36.57 -0.38
N LEU A 595 -6.28 35.73 0.55
CA LEU A 595 -7.14 35.04 1.51
C LEU A 595 -7.14 35.77 2.84
N GLY A 596 -8.32 35.90 3.45
CA GLY A 596 -8.49 36.48 4.78
C GLY A 596 -8.39 35.43 5.89
N THR A 597 -8.51 35.94 7.13
CA THR A 597 -8.68 35.09 8.31
C THR A 597 -10.08 34.47 8.31
N VAL A 598 -10.18 33.17 8.49
CA VAL A 598 -11.42 32.42 8.62
C VAL A 598 -11.40 31.69 9.96
N ASP A 599 -12.49 31.76 10.72
CA ASP A 599 -12.62 31.13 12.05
C ASP A 599 -11.53 31.51 13.07
N GLY A 600 -10.87 32.66 12.86
CA GLY A 600 -9.77 33.13 13.70
C GLY A 600 -8.39 32.58 13.31
N TYR A 601 -8.28 31.83 12.24
CA TYR A 601 -7.02 31.31 11.72
C TYR A 601 -6.60 32.02 10.42
N THR A 602 -5.31 32.38 10.33
CA THR A 602 -4.72 32.90 9.08
C THR A 602 -4.67 31.80 8.00
N PRO A 603 -4.47 32.14 6.73
CA PRO A 603 -4.30 31.13 5.67
C PRO A 603 -3.17 30.14 5.98
N GLU A 604 -2.04 30.63 6.50
CA GLU A 604 -0.89 29.81 6.86
C GLU A 604 -1.22 28.83 8.00
N GLN A 605 -1.96 29.29 9.01
CA GLN A 605 -2.41 28.43 10.11
C GLN A 605 -3.36 27.34 9.59
N ARG A 606 -4.31 27.70 8.73
CA ARG A 606 -5.23 26.70 8.12
C ARG A 606 -4.48 25.69 7.27
N PHE A 607 -3.45 26.09 6.54
CA PHE A 607 -2.59 25.20 5.78
C PHE A 607 -1.97 24.13 6.67
N PHE A 608 -1.29 24.51 7.74
CA PHE A 608 -0.62 23.53 8.62
C PHE A 608 -1.59 22.68 9.43
N LEU A 609 -2.74 23.24 9.83
CA LEU A 609 -3.79 22.46 10.53
C LEU A 609 -4.44 21.43 9.61
N SER A 610 -4.68 21.77 8.34
CA SER A 610 -5.19 20.84 7.35
C SER A 610 -4.19 19.72 7.07
N TYR A 611 -2.90 20.03 6.97
CA TYR A 611 -1.85 19.02 6.86
C TYR A 611 -1.84 18.05 8.03
N ALA A 612 -1.86 18.56 9.25
CA ALA A 612 -1.84 17.72 10.43
C ALA A 612 -3.08 16.78 10.51
N LEU A 613 -4.25 17.28 10.10
CA LEU A 613 -5.48 16.51 10.10
C LEU A 613 -5.42 15.26 9.22
N LEU A 614 -4.71 15.30 8.08
CA LEU A 614 -4.54 14.13 7.22
C LEU A 614 -3.89 12.96 7.93
N TRP A 615 -3.01 13.24 8.89
CA TRP A 615 -2.24 12.25 9.63
C TRP A 615 -2.86 11.86 10.97
N ALA A 616 -4.07 12.39 11.29
CA ALA A 616 -4.81 12.01 12.49
C ALA A 616 -4.99 10.48 12.55
N HIS A 617 -4.58 9.86 13.67
CA HIS A 617 -4.71 8.42 13.87
C HIS A 617 -4.64 8.00 15.32
N HIS A 618 -5.21 6.81 15.55
CA HIS A 618 -4.90 5.91 16.66
C HIS A 618 -4.13 4.71 16.13
N ILE A 619 -3.24 4.15 16.93
CA ILE A 619 -2.49 2.95 16.58
C ILE A 619 -2.22 2.11 17.82
N ARG A 620 -2.38 0.79 17.71
CA ARG A 620 -2.03 -0.17 18.75
C ARG A 620 -0.52 -0.45 18.75
N GLU A 621 0.03 -0.71 19.92
CA GLU A 621 1.47 -0.95 20.04
C GLU A 621 1.99 -2.10 19.16
N PRO A 622 1.34 -3.28 19.04
CA PRO A 622 1.79 -4.32 18.13
C PRO A 622 1.89 -3.85 16.67
N GLN A 623 0.89 -3.10 16.19
CA GLN A 623 0.90 -2.53 14.85
C GLN A 623 2.03 -1.50 14.67
N LEU A 624 2.26 -0.63 15.64
CA LEU A 624 3.33 0.35 15.58
C LEU A 624 4.71 -0.32 15.52
N ARG A 625 4.92 -1.39 16.31
CA ARG A 625 6.16 -2.18 16.27
C ARG A 625 6.36 -2.88 14.95
N GLN A 626 5.30 -3.45 14.36
CA GLN A 626 5.34 -4.08 13.05
C GLN A 626 5.72 -3.07 11.96
N LEU A 627 5.01 -1.94 11.89
CA LEU A 627 5.26 -0.90 10.89
C LEU A 627 6.66 -0.30 11.02
N ASN A 628 7.17 -0.09 12.23
CA ASN A 628 8.52 0.43 12.43
C ASN A 628 9.62 -0.47 11.85
N LYS A 629 9.35 -1.77 11.68
CA LYS A 629 10.28 -2.73 11.04
C LYS A 629 10.19 -2.76 9.51
N ILE A 630 9.00 -2.54 8.93
CA ILE A 630 8.75 -2.87 7.53
C ILE A 630 8.23 -1.71 6.67
N ASP A 631 7.63 -0.68 7.28
CA ASP A 631 6.99 0.41 6.55
C ASP A 631 8.00 1.53 6.28
N PRO A 632 8.17 1.97 5.01
CA PRO A 632 9.01 3.11 4.69
C PRO A 632 8.41 4.45 5.18
N HIS A 633 7.14 4.48 5.60
CA HIS A 633 6.51 5.69 6.13
C HIS A 633 6.72 5.80 7.65
N SER A 634 7.08 7.00 8.10
CA SER A 634 6.96 7.36 9.51
C SER A 634 5.48 7.34 9.94
N ASN A 635 5.17 7.00 11.21
CA ASN A 635 3.79 7.08 11.66
C ASN A 635 3.27 8.54 11.63
N GLY A 636 1.95 8.73 11.57
CA GLY A 636 1.34 10.03 11.33
C GLY A 636 1.76 11.13 12.32
N ARG A 637 2.00 10.79 13.60
CA ARG A 637 2.52 11.75 14.57
C ARG A 637 3.86 12.32 14.13
N TRP A 638 4.76 11.49 13.61
CA TRP A 638 6.10 11.90 13.21
C TRP A 638 6.15 12.46 11.80
N ARG A 639 5.18 12.15 10.94
CA ARG A 639 4.97 12.88 9.69
C ARG A 639 4.62 14.36 9.95
N VAL A 640 3.98 14.66 11.08
CA VAL A 640 3.67 16.04 11.52
C VAL A 640 4.79 16.61 12.38
N ASN A 641 5.02 16.05 13.56
CA ASN A 641 5.97 16.59 14.54
C ASN A 641 7.44 16.41 14.13
N GLY A 642 7.74 15.51 13.23
CA GLY A 642 9.08 15.32 12.66
C GLY A 642 9.35 16.24 11.45
N ALA A 643 8.34 16.55 10.62
CA ALA A 643 8.52 17.38 9.44
C ALA A 643 8.43 18.90 9.73
N LEU A 644 7.44 19.35 10.49
CA LEU A 644 7.17 20.78 10.73
C LEU A 644 8.34 21.53 11.38
N PRO A 645 9.15 20.95 12.29
CA PRO A 645 10.32 21.62 12.84
C PRO A 645 11.38 22.03 11.80
N HIS A 646 11.27 21.55 10.57
CA HIS A 646 12.15 21.92 9.46
C HIS A 646 11.56 23.02 8.55
N ILE A 647 10.34 23.53 8.81
CA ILE A 647 9.59 24.45 7.96
C ILE A 647 9.56 25.85 8.60
N ASP A 648 10.32 26.79 8.06
CA ASP A 648 10.41 28.18 8.61
C ASP A 648 9.03 28.86 8.76
N ALA A 649 8.15 28.71 7.76
CA ALA A 649 6.80 29.28 7.77
C ALA A 649 5.91 28.78 8.93
N TRP A 650 6.12 27.53 9.38
CA TRP A 650 5.40 27.02 10.56
C TRP A 650 5.82 27.74 11.84
N TYR A 651 7.11 28.09 11.97
CA TYR A 651 7.60 28.90 13.11
C TYR A 651 6.91 30.26 13.19
N GLU A 652 6.72 30.89 12.05
CA GLU A 652 6.06 32.20 11.95
C GLU A 652 4.57 32.08 12.28
N ALA A 653 3.87 31.09 11.68
CA ALA A 653 2.43 30.89 11.83
C ALA A 653 2.02 30.59 13.29
N PHE A 654 2.85 29.82 14.03
CA PHE A 654 2.54 29.38 15.39
C PHE A 654 3.47 29.97 16.46
N HIS A 655 4.24 31.02 16.12
CA HIS A 655 5.10 31.77 17.04
C HIS A 655 6.10 30.89 17.81
N VAL A 656 6.65 29.87 17.13
CA VAL A 656 7.62 28.94 17.72
C VAL A 656 8.95 29.64 17.98
N THR A 657 9.44 29.60 19.21
CA THR A 657 10.65 30.28 19.65
C THR A 657 11.73 29.30 20.09
N LYS A 658 12.95 29.78 20.34
CA LYS A 658 14.05 28.97 20.87
C LYS A 658 13.74 28.25 22.18
N LYS A 659 12.71 28.66 22.91
CA LYS A 659 12.25 28.06 24.17
C LYS A 659 11.21 26.93 23.94
N SER A 660 10.66 26.85 22.75
CA SER A 660 9.64 25.86 22.40
C SER A 660 10.26 24.46 22.29
N PRO A 661 9.61 23.42 22.83
CA PRO A 661 10.13 22.04 22.77
C PRO A 661 10.38 21.49 21.36
N MET A 662 9.54 21.88 20.38
CA MET A 662 9.70 21.47 18.98
C MET A 662 10.70 22.35 18.19
N PHE A 663 11.46 23.23 18.86
CA PHE A 663 12.41 24.09 18.17
C PHE A 663 13.63 23.31 17.69
N VAL A 664 13.90 23.39 16.38
CA VAL A 664 15.14 22.93 15.76
C VAL A 664 15.95 24.15 15.30
N PRO A 665 17.23 24.31 15.70
CA PRO A 665 18.06 25.41 15.23
C PRO A 665 18.17 25.44 13.71
N LYS A 666 18.10 26.64 13.10
CA LYS A 666 18.07 26.79 11.63
C LYS A 666 19.21 26.03 10.90
N LYS A 667 20.41 26.01 11.47
CA LYS A 667 21.56 25.27 10.94
C LYS A 667 21.37 23.75 10.90
N ASN A 668 20.42 23.22 11.66
CA ASN A 668 20.11 21.78 11.77
C ASN A 668 18.80 21.43 11.05
N ARG A 669 18.14 22.40 10.40
CA ARG A 669 16.94 22.14 9.60
C ARG A 669 17.30 21.56 8.26
N LEU A 670 16.43 20.73 7.74
CA LEU A 670 16.55 20.23 6.38
C LEU A 670 16.43 21.40 5.39
N ASP A 671 17.30 21.42 4.40
CA ASP A 671 17.35 22.43 3.35
C ASP A 671 17.68 21.72 2.02
N VAL A 672 16.70 20.96 1.52
CA VAL A 672 16.83 20.22 0.25
C VAL A 672 16.02 20.90 -0.84
N TRP A 673 14.72 21.20 -0.56
CA TRP A 673 13.77 21.75 -1.53
C TRP A 673 13.23 23.12 -1.16
#